data_950dad3f6b5a9ab0f10bbee94980c89d
#
_entry.id   950dad3f6b5a9ab0f10bbee94980c89d
#
_cell.length_a   1.000
_cell.length_b   1.000
_cell.length_c   1.000
_cell.angle_alpha   90.00
_cell.angle_beta   90.00
_cell.angle_gamma   90.00
#
_symmetry.space_group_name_H-M   'P 1'
#
loop_
_entity.id
_entity.type
_entity.pdbx_description
1 polymer ?
#
loop_
_entity_poly.entity_id
_entity_poly.type
_entity_poly.pdbx_seq_one_letter_code
_entity_poly.pdbx_strand_id
1 'polypeptide(L)'
;MKKVTFAILAHVDAGKTTLSEAMLYHAGVIKKIGRVDKADSFLDYDQQERKRGITIFSKEISFSYQNSQMTFLDTPGHNDFSCEMERTLQVLDYAVLVISAKDGIQGHTKTIWKLLQTYQIPTFIFVNKMDCTYSTKEQLIQDIQNELNENCFLLDDHFLENVSLVNDELLEKYLERAITKKDIQEVIATRKIYPVCLGSALKDEGIEDFMNVLDQYTYQKEPLDILSGIIFKKSFHKQKYLTHLKVTGGTLHTKDLIGDCKVDELRIYTGQGYQSVQVAYPGDIVACQGLENLPIGYTFGHQKQRQQTILKPFMSYQIQLPDNIEKSKAIQQILSINKEDPSLQFEYNQRLEILSVKIMGEIQLDTLQNLILERYGFLISYDEGRISYLETISQKIEGVGHFEPLRHYAEVHVLLEPLERGNGLVFENKCQRNTLPINFQNLVMTHLQEIQHRGVLTGSPITDMKLTLVTGKAHLKHTEGGDFREATYRAIRQGLKRTKSVLIEPYYQFEMIVDTDVSSKVIYDLDTFHGDYQISYENTLTIIEGKAPVRYLMNYQKDFLSITKGNGKFFYQLDGYYECLDQEQIVQEINYNSEDDLLFPTGSIFCKHGAGFYVPYDEVEDYMHLPYVYQKSKPKVTRNNYKVDDKELEEIFIRTYGPIKRRLSKEMNRKIEEQKEEKRTILPECLLVDGYNIIFSWDELNELSKTNLDHARTRLMEILNNYQGYRKCLLIVVFDAYKIKKNVGSFEKNDNIYVVYTKEAQTADNYIEKVTHDLAQNYRVYVATSDALEQTIVSSRGAMRISAREFELLVKETHENELKEFNRKNKQMKNYLLEDLQKYKD
;
A
#
# COMPACT_ATOMS: atom_id res chain seq x y z
N MET A 1 27.82 -3.50 -32.37
CA MET A 1 26.66 -2.60 -32.44
C MET A 1 26.29 -2.26 -30.99
N LYS A 2 26.29 -0.98 -30.61
CA LYS A 2 25.95 -0.60 -29.24
C LYS A 2 24.46 -0.74 -29.01
N LYS A 3 24.03 -1.14 -27.79
CA LYS A 3 22.63 -1.24 -27.39
C LYS A 3 22.26 -0.07 -26.50
N VAL A 4 21.19 0.63 -26.83
CA VAL A 4 20.72 1.82 -26.08
C VAL A 4 19.21 1.73 -25.89
N THR A 5 18.79 1.83 -24.63
CA THR A 5 17.38 1.89 -24.23
C THR A 5 17.02 3.34 -23.92
N PHE A 6 16.01 3.89 -24.59
CA PHE A 6 15.51 5.23 -24.32
C PHE A 6 14.01 5.32 -24.33
N ALA A 7 13.45 6.33 -23.67
CA ALA A 7 12.03 6.66 -23.74
C ALA A 7 11.84 8.11 -24.18
N ILE A 8 10.72 8.37 -24.83
CA ILE A 8 10.25 9.73 -25.12
C ILE A 8 9.23 10.11 -24.06
N LEU A 9 9.53 11.17 -23.35
CA LEU A 9 8.76 11.73 -22.25
C LEU A 9 8.25 13.10 -22.63
N ALA A 10 7.00 13.38 -22.37
CA ALA A 10 6.39 14.65 -22.78
C ALA A 10 5.15 14.97 -21.94
N HIS A 11 4.84 16.24 -21.80
CA HIS A 11 3.50 16.66 -21.42
C HIS A 11 2.47 16.25 -22.50
N VAL A 12 1.21 16.15 -22.11
CA VAL A 12 0.07 15.87 -23.01
C VAL A 12 0.10 16.87 -24.16
N ASP A 13 -0.19 16.40 -25.36
CA ASP A 13 -0.21 17.18 -26.60
C ASP A 13 1.13 17.80 -27.05
N ALA A 14 2.25 17.58 -26.38
CA ALA A 14 3.56 18.05 -26.87
C ALA A 14 4.00 17.37 -28.19
N GLY A 15 3.29 16.31 -28.63
CA GLY A 15 3.56 15.60 -29.89
C GLY A 15 4.47 14.38 -29.74
N LYS A 16 4.47 13.75 -28.55
CA LYS A 16 5.22 12.53 -28.26
C LYS A 16 4.98 11.42 -29.31
N THR A 17 3.74 11.00 -29.49
CA THR A 17 3.39 9.91 -30.42
C THR A 17 3.75 10.27 -31.86
N THR A 18 3.57 11.53 -32.28
CA THR A 18 3.96 11.98 -33.63
C THR A 18 5.46 11.90 -33.85
N LEU A 19 6.28 12.31 -32.84
CA LEU A 19 7.73 12.18 -32.89
C LEU A 19 8.16 10.71 -32.93
N SER A 20 7.56 9.87 -32.11
CA SER A 20 7.84 8.43 -32.07
C SER A 20 7.55 7.75 -33.42
N GLU A 21 6.40 8.04 -34.03
CA GLU A 21 6.03 7.54 -35.37
C GLU A 21 7.02 7.99 -36.45
N ALA A 22 7.43 9.27 -36.44
CA ALA A 22 8.41 9.80 -37.37
C ALA A 22 9.79 9.12 -37.21
N MET A 23 10.26 8.91 -35.98
CA MET A 23 11.51 8.19 -35.71
C MET A 23 11.43 6.73 -36.18
N LEU A 24 10.32 6.03 -35.98
CA LEU A 24 10.13 4.65 -36.48
C LEU A 24 10.07 4.59 -38.00
N TYR A 25 9.54 5.63 -38.65
CA TYR A 25 9.54 5.74 -40.10
C TYR A 25 10.96 5.89 -40.65
N HIS A 26 11.76 6.81 -40.09
CA HIS A 26 13.18 6.99 -40.47
C HIS A 26 14.04 5.76 -40.16
N ALA A 27 13.70 5.01 -39.11
CA ALA A 27 14.34 3.73 -38.82
C ALA A 27 13.90 2.57 -39.75
N GLY A 28 12.92 2.81 -40.63
CA GLY A 28 12.40 1.79 -41.57
C GLY A 28 11.51 0.72 -40.88
N VAL A 29 11.08 0.93 -39.67
CA VAL A 29 10.18 0.00 -38.95
C VAL A 29 8.77 0.08 -39.50
N ILE A 30 8.31 1.27 -39.83
CA ILE A 30 7.00 1.53 -40.45
C ILE A 30 7.15 2.15 -41.84
N LYS A 31 6.21 1.85 -42.73
CA LYS A 31 6.24 2.35 -44.11
C LYS A 31 5.57 3.69 -44.31
N LYS A 32 4.79 4.16 -43.33
CA LYS A 32 4.01 5.39 -43.37
C LYS A 32 3.89 5.91 -41.94
N ILE A 33 4.05 7.22 -41.77
CA ILE A 33 3.82 7.88 -40.46
C ILE A 33 2.32 7.85 -40.17
N GLY A 34 1.94 7.22 -39.04
CA GLY A 34 0.57 7.25 -38.53
C GLY A 34 0.24 8.57 -37.87
N ARG A 35 -1.04 8.87 -37.72
CA ARG A 35 -1.52 10.10 -37.08
C ARG A 35 -2.54 9.77 -35.99
N VAL A 36 -2.33 10.36 -34.81
CA VAL A 36 -3.23 10.17 -33.66
C VAL A 36 -4.64 10.70 -33.97
N ASP A 37 -4.74 11.85 -34.60
CA ASP A 37 -6.01 12.47 -35.00
C ASP A 37 -6.83 11.65 -36.02
N LYS A 38 -6.19 10.71 -36.75
CA LYS A 38 -6.84 9.79 -37.68
C LYS A 38 -7.02 8.39 -37.12
N ALA A 39 -6.61 8.15 -35.86
CA ALA A 39 -6.62 6.84 -35.21
C ALA A 39 -5.90 5.71 -36.00
N ASP A 40 -4.87 6.08 -36.81
CA ASP A 40 -4.07 5.15 -37.63
C ASP A 40 -2.60 5.05 -37.13
N SER A 41 -2.32 5.51 -35.89
CA SER A 41 -1.02 5.36 -35.24
C SER A 41 -0.64 3.88 -35.08
N PHE A 42 0.60 3.53 -35.44
CA PHE A 42 1.17 2.20 -35.26
C PHE A 42 1.37 1.87 -33.77
N LEU A 43 1.70 2.89 -32.96
CA LEU A 43 1.98 2.77 -31.53
C LEU A 43 0.70 2.53 -30.73
N ASP A 44 -0.36 3.28 -31.00
CA ASP A 44 -1.62 3.21 -30.26
C ASP A 44 -2.53 2.15 -30.88
N TYR A 45 -2.21 0.85 -30.70
CA TYR A 45 -3.00 -0.26 -31.23
C TYR A 45 -4.10 -0.73 -30.29
N ASP A 46 -4.06 -0.35 -29.02
CA ASP A 46 -5.11 -0.63 -28.05
C ASP A 46 -6.38 0.19 -28.39
N GLN A 47 -7.56 -0.44 -28.25
CA GLN A 47 -8.82 0.23 -28.58
C GLN A 47 -9.13 1.43 -27.68
N GLN A 48 -8.72 1.36 -26.41
CA GLN A 48 -8.95 2.43 -25.45
C GLN A 48 -8.05 3.63 -25.75
N GLU A 49 -6.78 3.39 -26.10
CA GLU A 49 -5.83 4.43 -26.53
C GLU A 49 -6.32 5.15 -27.80
N ARG A 50 -6.74 4.37 -28.82
CA ARG A 50 -7.28 4.96 -30.06
C ARG A 50 -8.52 5.81 -29.87
N LYS A 51 -9.44 5.39 -29.01
CA LYS A 51 -10.67 6.15 -28.71
C LYS A 51 -10.38 7.47 -28.01
N ARG A 52 -9.35 7.52 -27.18
CA ARG A 52 -9.02 8.68 -26.35
C ARG A 52 -7.91 9.55 -26.93
N GLY A 53 -7.13 9.00 -27.87
CA GLY A 53 -5.97 9.68 -28.44
C GLY A 53 -4.80 9.86 -27.47
N ILE A 54 -4.69 9.01 -26.42
CA ILE A 54 -3.63 9.05 -25.42
C ILE A 54 -3.00 7.66 -25.26
N THR A 55 -1.70 7.60 -25.03
CA THR A 55 -0.99 6.37 -24.67
C THR A 55 -1.28 6.06 -23.20
N ILE A 56 -1.70 4.84 -22.90
CA ILE A 56 -2.04 4.36 -21.55
C ILE A 56 -0.99 3.36 -21.06
N PHE A 57 -0.59 2.41 -21.91
CA PHE A 57 0.33 1.33 -21.58
C PHE A 57 1.70 1.56 -22.20
N SER A 58 2.74 1.31 -21.43
CA SER A 58 4.10 1.36 -21.98
C SER A 58 4.33 0.23 -22.98
N LYS A 59 4.99 0.52 -24.10
CA LYS A 59 5.27 -0.43 -25.19
C LYS A 59 6.75 -0.44 -25.50
N GLU A 60 7.23 -1.57 -25.99
CA GLU A 60 8.63 -1.82 -26.30
C GLU A 60 8.82 -2.03 -27.80
N ILE A 61 9.74 -1.31 -28.40
CA ILE A 61 10.07 -1.46 -29.82
C ILE A 61 11.58 -1.44 -29.99
N SER A 62 12.15 -2.55 -30.43
CA SER A 62 13.57 -2.65 -30.75
C SER A 62 13.79 -2.53 -32.25
N PHE A 63 14.71 -1.67 -32.66
CA PHE A 63 15.09 -1.44 -34.06
C PHE A 63 16.57 -1.12 -34.19
N SER A 64 17.10 -1.27 -35.39
CA SER A 64 18.47 -0.90 -35.72
C SER A 64 18.50 0.43 -36.45
N TYR A 65 19.38 1.34 -36.03
CA TYR A 65 19.64 2.59 -36.72
C TYR A 65 21.15 2.87 -36.77
N GLN A 66 21.68 2.99 -37.96
CA GLN A 66 23.12 3.15 -38.23
C GLN A 66 23.99 2.16 -37.42
N ASN A 67 24.73 2.62 -36.41
CA ASN A 67 25.65 1.81 -35.58
C ASN A 67 25.03 1.33 -34.25
N SER A 68 23.76 1.62 -34.01
CA SER A 68 23.07 1.36 -32.75
C SER A 68 21.91 0.37 -32.93
N GLN A 69 21.77 -0.52 -31.99
CA GLN A 69 20.50 -1.20 -31.70
C GLN A 69 19.77 -0.41 -30.64
N MET A 70 18.69 0.22 -31.02
CA MET A 70 17.91 1.08 -30.16
C MET A 70 16.66 0.35 -29.65
N THR A 71 16.40 0.39 -28.36
CA THR A 71 15.13 -0.05 -27.78
C THR A 71 14.39 1.18 -27.29
N PHE A 72 13.30 1.47 -27.94
CA PHE A 72 12.40 2.56 -27.60
C PHE A 72 11.30 2.05 -26.67
N LEU A 73 11.10 2.73 -25.54
CA LEU A 73 9.99 2.53 -24.63
C LEU A 73 9.00 3.68 -24.81
N ASP A 74 7.84 3.37 -25.40
CA ASP A 74 6.74 4.33 -25.45
C ASP A 74 6.07 4.39 -24.09
N THR A 75 5.91 5.57 -23.51
CA THR A 75 5.41 5.79 -22.15
C THR A 75 4.15 6.64 -22.16
N PRO A 76 3.23 6.48 -21.22
CA PRO A 76 2.10 7.38 -21.08
C PRO A 76 2.56 8.83 -20.89
N GLY A 77 1.87 9.78 -21.53
CA GLY A 77 2.11 11.22 -21.36
C GLY A 77 1.12 11.91 -20.45
N HIS A 78 0.07 11.22 -19.98
CA HIS A 78 -0.95 11.77 -19.09
C HIS A 78 -0.58 11.58 -17.61
N ASN A 79 -0.89 12.59 -16.78
CA ASN A 79 -0.57 12.57 -15.34
C ASN A 79 -1.13 11.34 -14.62
N ASP A 80 -2.32 10.88 -14.97
CA ASP A 80 -2.97 9.73 -14.34
C ASP A 80 -2.14 8.44 -14.45
N PHE A 81 -1.32 8.32 -15.49
CA PHE A 81 -0.47 7.16 -15.74
C PHE A 81 1.01 7.38 -15.40
N SER A 82 1.31 8.43 -14.63
CA SER A 82 2.71 8.79 -14.28
C SER A 82 3.42 7.68 -13.49
N CYS A 83 2.72 6.84 -12.72
CA CYS A 83 3.32 5.67 -12.06
C CYS A 83 3.84 4.62 -13.06
N GLU A 84 3.15 4.42 -14.18
CA GLU A 84 3.62 3.54 -15.27
C GLU A 84 4.87 4.13 -15.95
N MET A 85 4.85 5.44 -16.21
CA MET A 85 6.01 6.15 -16.75
C MET A 85 7.20 6.03 -15.79
N GLU A 86 7.04 6.28 -14.51
CA GLU A 86 8.12 6.22 -13.51
C GLU A 86 8.78 4.83 -13.47
N ARG A 87 8.00 3.75 -13.58
CA ARG A 87 8.54 2.38 -13.61
C ARG A 87 9.47 2.18 -14.81
N THR A 88 9.16 2.77 -15.96
CA THR A 88 10.01 2.64 -17.15
C THR A 88 11.32 3.41 -17.00
N LEU A 89 11.34 4.51 -16.21
CA LEU A 89 12.58 5.28 -15.97
C LEU A 89 13.70 4.42 -15.38
N GLN A 90 13.36 3.39 -14.61
CA GLN A 90 14.35 2.53 -13.94
C GLN A 90 15.24 1.74 -14.91
N VAL A 91 14.82 1.55 -16.15
CA VAL A 91 15.53 0.74 -17.16
C VAL A 91 16.10 1.56 -18.31
N LEU A 92 15.92 2.88 -18.31
CA LEU A 92 16.46 3.76 -19.34
C LEU A 92 17.96 3.93 -19.24
N ASP A 93 18.62 4.01 -20.37
CA ASP A 93 19.99 4.52 -20.48
C ASP A 93 19.97 6.02 -20.74
N TYR A 94 18.99 6.48 -21.52
CA TYR A 94 18.78 7.89 -21.87
C TYR A 94 17.29 8.22 -21.94
N ALA A 95 16.95 9.48 -21.77
CA ALA A 95 15.61 10.00 -21.96
C ALA A 95 15.60 11.07 -23.07
N VAL A 96 14.49 11.17 -23.80
CA VAL A 96 14.17 12.27 -24.70
C VAL A 96 13.01 13.05 -24.13
N LEU A 97 13.26 14.25 -23.63
CA LEU A 97 12.23 15.14 -23.13
C LEU A 97 11.70 16.01 -24.27
N VAL A 98 10.41 15.88 -24.62
CA VAL A 98 9.78 16.67 -25.68
C VAL A 98 9.06 17.85 -25.08
N ILE A 99 9.39 19.03 -25.56
CA ILE A 99 8.79 20.31 -25.16
C ILE A 99 8.09 20.91 -26.39
N SER A 100 6.85 21.40 -26.22
CA SER A 100 6.13 22.10 -27.30
C SER A 100 6.63 23.55 -27.38
N ALA A 101 7.15 23.98 -28.52
CA ALA A 101 7.54 25.36 -28.74
C ALA A 101 6.38 26.35 -28.63
N LYS A 102 5.15 25.88 -28.86
CA LYS A 102 3.93 26.69 -28.75
C LYS A 102 3.47 26.87 -27.31
N ASP A 103 3.53 25.79 -26.51
CA ASP A 103 2.93 25.75 -25.19
C ASP A 103 3.96 25.99 -24.06
N GLY A 104 5.27 25.97 -24.41
CA GLY A 104 6.37 26.18 -23.46
C GLY A 104 6.57 25.02 -22.46
N ILE A 105 7.24 25.31 -21.35
CA ILE A 105 7.51 24.37 -20.27
C ILE A 105 6.30 24.34 -19.34
N GLN A 106 5.59 23.24 -19.33
CA GLN A 106 4.41 23.00 -18.52
C GLN A 106 4.76 22.38 -17.16
N GLY A 107 3.85 22.47 -16.18
CA GLY A 107 4.05 21.87 -14.87
C GLY A 107 4.45 20.39 -14.91
N HIS A 108 3.78 19.59 -15.75
CA HIS A 108 4.15 18.17 -15.91
C HIS A 108 5.57 17.97 -16.49
N THR A 109 6.03 18.85 -17.36
CA THR A 109 7.41 18.85 -17.85
C THR A 109 8.41 19.02 -16.71
N LYS A 110 8.12 19.93 -15.76
CA LYS A 110 8.94 20.13 -14.54
C LYS A 110 8.95 18.87 -13.65
N THR A 111 7.80 18.19 -13.51
CA THR A 111 7.73 16.91 -12.78
C THR A 111 8.56 15.81 -13.43
N ILE A 112 8.43 15.64 -14.76
CA ILE A 112 9.26 14.69 -15.51
C ILE A 112 10.74 15.03 -15.32
N TRP A 113 11.11 16.31 -15.42
CA TRP A 113 12.48 16.77 -15.21
C TRP A 113 13.01 16.42 -13.83
N LYS A 114 12.24 16.67 -12.77
CA LYS A 114 12.60 16.32 -11.40
C LYS A 114 12.80 14.81 -11.22
N LEU A 115 11.93 13.97 -11.83
CA LEU A 115 12.10 12.52 -11.83
C LEU A 115 13.39 12.11 -12.56
N LEU A 116 13.67 12.68 -13.74
CA LEU A 116 14.90 12.43 -14.49
C LEU A 116 16.14 12.81 -13.69
N GLN A 117 16.08 13.90 -12.92
CA GLN A 117 17.13 14.29 -11.99
C GLN A 117 17.31 13.28 -10.86
N THR A 118 16.22 12.84 -10.24
CA THR A 118 16.26 11.90 -9.12
C THR A 118 16.80 10.52 -9.55
N TYR A 119 16.35 10.03 -10.70
CA TYR A 119 16.82 8.76 -11.26
C TYR A 119 18.17 8.85 -11.98
N GLN A 120 18.76 10.06 -12.04
CA GLN A 120 20.07 10.32 -12.66
C GLN A 120 20.13 9.85 -14.13
N ILE A 121 19.08 10.14 -14.92
CA ILE A 121 18.99 9.71 -16.32
C ILE A 121 19.52 10.80 -17.24
N PRO A 122 20.54 10.50 -18.09
CA PRO A 122 21.00 11.40 -19.12
C PRO A 122 19.87 11.74 -20.10
N THR A 123 19.69 13.03 -20.41
CA THR A 123 18.52 13.52 -21.12
C THR A 123 18.90 14.36 -22.32
N PHE A 124 18.25 14.07 -23.46
CA PHE A 124 18.20 14.93 -24.64
C PHE A 124 16.86 15.68 -24.65
N ILE A 125 16.86 16.90 -25.11
CA ILE A 125 15.64 17.72 -25.22
C ILE A 125 15.31 17.92 -26.68
N PHE A 126 14.05 17.66 -27.06
CA PHE A 126 13.54 17.91 -28.38
C PHE A 126 12.41 18.94 -28.32
N VAL A 127 12.64 20.14 -28.86
CA VAL A 127 11.62 21.19 -28.93
C VAL A 127 10.82 20.99 -30.21
N ASN A 128 9.58 20.53 -30.04
CA ASN A 128 8.68 20.17 -31.12
C ASN A 128 7.71 21.32 -31.46
N LYS A 129 6.99 21.22 -32.59
CA LYS A 129 6.00 22.20 -33.08
C LYS A 129 6.62 23.57 -33.43
N MET A 130 7.87 23.59 -33.90
CA MET A 130 8.51 24.83 -34.33
C MET A 130 7.76 25.56 -35.47
N ASP A 131 6.89 24.84 -36.19
CA ASP A 131 6.01 25.38 -37.23
C ASP A 131 4.79 26.15 -36.70
N CYS A 132 4.53 26.10 -35.40
CA CYS A 132 3.38 26.70 -34.74
C CYS A 132 3.75 27.80 -33.73
N THR A 133 5.03 28.16 -33.60
CA THR A 133 5.50 29.16 -32.63
C THR A 133 5.86 30.48 -33.30
N TYR A 134 5.72 31.59 -32.57
CA TYR A 134 6.25 32.92 -32.93
C TYR A 134 7.52 33.27 -32.15
N SER A 135 7.92 32.46 -31.15
CA SER A 135 9.12 32.67 -30.34
C SER A 135 10.38 32.41 -31.16
N THR A 136 11.43 33.17 -30.89
CA THR A 136 12.75 32.94 -31.52
C THR A 136 13.44 31.73 -30.86
N LYS A 137 14.42 31.15 -31.55
CA LYS A 137 15.20 30.02 -31.02
C LYS A 137 15.92 30.42 -29.73
N GLU A 138 16.45 31.63 -29.68
CA GLU A 138 17.16 32.16 -28.52
C GLU A 138 16.25 32.30 -27.30
N GLN A 139 15.03 32.80 -27.50
CA GLN A 139 14.04 32.90 -26.42
C GLN A 139 13.66 31.52 -25.86
N LEU A 140 13.38 30.54 -26.73
CA LEU A 140 13.04 29.18 -26.32
C LEU A 140 14.19 28.51 -25.53
N ILE A 141 15.42 28.70 -25.94
CA ILE A 141 16.58 28.16 -25.22
C ILE A 141 16.76 28.85 -23.88
N GLN A 142 16.59 30.17 -23.81
CA GLN A 142 16.67 30.91 -22.56
C GLN A 142 15.60 30.49 -21.54
N ASP A 143 14.38 30.24 -22.01
CA ASP A 143 13.30 29.72 -21.16
C ASP A 143 13.66 28.32 -20.62
N ILE A 144 14.17 27.43 -21.46
CA ILE A 144 14.62 26.09 -21.06
C ILE A 144 15.76 26.16 -20.05
N GLN A 145 16.71 27.07 -20.25
CA GLN A 145 17.84 27.27 -19.34
C GLN A 145 17.37 27.80 -17.99
N ASN A 146 16.46 28.76 -17.97
CA ASN A 146 15.93 29.34 -16.72
C ASN A 146 15.08 28.35 -15.93
N GLU A 147 14.23 27.57 -16.61
CA GLU A 147 13.22 26.75 -15.98
C GLU A 147 13.71 25.32 -15.63
N LEU A 148 14.66 24.78 -16.42
CA LEU A 148 15.16 23.42 -16.23
C LEU A 148 16.61 23.37 -15.76
N ASN A 149 17.55 23.83 -16.57
CA ASN A 149 18.98 23.85 -16.22
C ASN A 149 19.77 24.74 -17.18
N GLU A 150 20.72 25.55 -16.64
CA GLU A 150 21.58 26.43 -17.40
C GLU A 150 22.45 25.74 -18.46
N ASN A 151 22.76 24.45 -18.29
CA ASN A 151 23.55 23.64 -19.21
C ASN A 151 22.73 22.94 -20.30
N CYS A 152 21.54 23.46 -20.63
CA CYS A 152 20.78 23.07 -21.81
C CYS A 152 21.32 23.83 -23.04
N PHE A 153 22.01 23.15 -23.95
CA PHE A 153 22.69 23.79 -25.09
C PHE A 153 22.08 23.33 -26.41
N LEU A 154 21.78 24.30 -27.27
CA LEU A 154 21.34 24.04 -28.64
C LEU A 154 22.46 23.36 -29.45
N LEU A 155 22.08 22.33 -30.21
CA LEU A 155 22.98 21.66 -31.14
C LEU A 155 23.10 22.47 -32.45
N ASP A 156 23.95 23.52 -32.39
CA ASP A 156 24.32 24.41 -33.48
C ASP A 156 25.84 24.55 -33.60
N ASP A 157 26.28 25.52 -34.38
CA ASP A 157 27.70 25.79 -34.61
C ASP A 157 28.44 26.21 -33.33
N HIS A 158 27.76 26.76 -32.31
CA HIS A 158 28.29 27.14 -31.02
C HIS A 158 28.27 26.05 -29.97
N PHE A 159 27.70 24.87 -30.27
CA PHE A 159 27.53 23.78 -29.29
C PHE A 159 28.83 23.39 -28.59
N LEU A 160 29.95 23.23 -29.35
CA LEU A 160 31.23 22.84 -28.79
C LEU A 160 31.84 23.93 -27.89
N GLU A 161 31.63 25.19 -28.22
CA GLU A 161 32.03 26.33 -27.41
C GLU A 161 31.29 26.30 -26.07
N ASN A 162 29.95 26.15 -26.08
CA ASN A 162 29.15 26.06 -24.87
C ASN A 162 29.52 24.84 -24.00
N VAL A 163 29.77 23.70 -24.62
CA VAL A 163 30.22 22.48 -23.91
C VAL A 163 31.58 22.70 -23.24
N SER A 164 32.48 23.47 -23.86
CA SER A 164 33.82 23.74 -23.32
C SER A 164 33.77 24.55 -22.01
N LEU A 165 32.74 25.36 -21.80
CA LEU A 165 32.57 26.19 -20.60
C LEU A 165 32.15 25.41 -19.35
N VAL A 166 31.83 24.14 -19.47
CA VAL A 166 31.29 23.31 -18.36
C VAL A 166 32.39 22.94 -17.36
N ASN A 167 33.64 22.77 -17.81
CA ASN A 167 34.79 22.53 -16.92
C ASN A 167 36.11 22.93 -17.57
N ASP A 168 37.14 23.17 -16.76
CA ASP A 168 38.44 23.60 -17.21
C ASP A 168 39.14 22.61 -18.16
N GLU A 169 38.98 21.31 -17.95
CA GLU A 169 39.56 20.27 -18.80
C GLU A 169 39.01 20.31 -20.24
N LEU A 170 37.69 20.53 -20.38
CA LEU A 170 37.08 20.68 -21.70
C LEU A 170 37.46 21.99 -22.38
N LEU A 171 37.64 23.05 -21.58
CA LEU A 171 38.07 24.34 -22.10
C LEU A 171 39.51 24.24 -22.67
N GLU A 172 40.43 23.58 -21.98
CA GLU A 172 41.77 23.31 -22.47
C GLU A 172 41.74 22.51 -23.78
N LYS A 173 40.97 21.41 -23.80
CA LYS A 173 40.79 20.59 -25.02
C LYS A 173 40.16 21.37 -26.18
N TYR A 174 39.23 22.28 -25.88
CA TYR A 174 38.62 23.13 -26.92
C TYR A 174 39.64 24.09 -27.55
N LEU A 175 40.47 24.77 -26.72
CA LEU A 175 41.52 25.67 -27.19
C LEU A 175 42.56 24.93 -28.02
N GLU A 176 42.85 23.67 -27.70
CA GLU A 176 43.75 22.80 -28.47
C GLU A 176 43.05 22.15 -29.70
N ARG A 177 41.77 22.38 -29.93
CA ARG A 177 40.92 21.70 -30.93
C ARG A 177 40.94 20.18 -30.80
N ALA A 178 41.02 19.67 -29.57
CA ALA A 178 41.18 18.26 -29.25
C ALA A 178 39.93 17.64 -28.62
N ILE A 179 38.77 18.33 -28.55
CA ILE A 179 37.53 17.76 -28.05
C ILE A 179 37.10 16.58 -28.94
N THR A 180 36.98 15.44 -28.32
CA THR A 180 36.56 14.20 -29.01
C THR A 180 35.07 13.90 -28.82
N LYS A 181 34.55 13.07 -29.68
CA LYS A 181 33.18 12.54 -29.54
C LYS A 181 32.97 11.85 -28.15
N LYS A 182 33.99 11.19 -27.63
CA LYS A 182 33.92 10.54 -26.30
C LYS A 182 33.76 11.53 -25.16
N ASP A 183 34.45 12.66 -25.22
CA ASP A 183 34.34 13.73 -24.22
C ASP A 183 32.90 14.23 -24.13
N ILE A 184 32.24 14.44 -25.28
CA ILE A 184 30.84 14.88 -25.33
C ILE A 184 29.89 13.76 -24.80
N GLN A 185 30.13 12.52 -25.17
CA GLN A 185 29.37 11.39 -24.66
C GLN A 185 29.45 11.29 -23.12
N GLU A 186 30.63 11.51 -22.56
CA GLU A 186 30.85 11.44 -21.11
C GLU A 186 30.13 12.55 -20.35
N VAL A 187 30.18 13.79 -20.84
CA VAL A 187 29.51 14.92 -20.17
C VAL A 187 28.00 14.83 -20.27
N ILE A 188 27.44 14.26 -21.37
CA ILE A 188 26.01 13.94 -21.48
C ILE A 188 25.64 12.81 -20.48
N ALA A 189 26.43 11.72 -20.48
CA ALA A 189 26.15 10.57 -19.63
C ALA A 189 26.30 10.88 -18.12
N THR A 190 27.16 11.82 -17.76
CA THR A 190 27.31 12.34 -16.40
C THR A 190 26.34 13.48 -16.07
N ARG A 191 25.45 13.83 -17.02
CA ARG A 191 24.42 14.86 -16.86
C ARG A 191 24.97 16.26 -16.57
N LYS A 192 26.12 16.55 -17.06
CA LYS A 192 26.71 17.91 -16.98
C LYS A 192 26.16 18.84 -18.05
N ILE A 193 25.70 18.28 -19.18
CA ILE A 193 25.03 19.00 -20.28
C ILE A 193 23.78 18.25 -20.75
N TYR A 194 22.88 19.01 -21.38
CA TYR A 194 21.63 18.52 -21.95
C TYR A 194 21.48 19.06 -23.37
N PRO A 195 21.77 18.24 -24.41
CA PRO A 195 21.64 18.68 -25.78
C PRO A 195 20.21 18.98 -26.18
N VAL A 196 19.97 20.12 -26.82
CA VAL A 196 18.66 20.57 -27.29
C VAL A 196 18.64 20.56 -28.83
N CYS A 197 17.60 19.90 -29.39
CA CYS A 197 17.31 19.89 -30.82
C CYS A 197 15.95 20.55 -31.06
N LEU A 198 15.81 21.20 -32.20
CA LEU A 198 14.56 21.88 -32.62
C LEU A 198 13.99 21.18 -33.85
N GLY A 199 12.66 21.04 -33.91
CA GLY A 199 12.02 20.43 -35.07
C GLY A 199 10.51 20.51 -35.08
N SER A 200 9.92 19.93 -36.13
CA SER A 200 8.47 19.70 -36.23
C SER A 200 8.19 18.26 -36.65
N ALA A 201 7.74 17.46 -35.67
CA ALA A 201 7.41 16.05 -35.93
C ALA A 201 6.26 15.89 -36.95
N LEU A 202 5.32 16.84 -36.99
CA LEU A 202 4.18 16.81 -37.94
C LEU A 202 4.63 17.05 -39.38
N LYS A 203 5.66 17.90 -39.58
CA LYS A 203 6.21 18.22 -40.90
C LYS A 203 7.43 17.40 -41.24
N ASP A 204 7.87 16.51 -40.39
CA ASP A 204 9.06 15.67 -40.57
C ASP A 204 10.34 16.49 -40.68
N GLU A 205 10.45 17.60 -39.94
CA GLU A 205 11.60 18.51 -39.95
C GLU A 205 12.48 18.28 -38.71
N GLY A 206 13.80 18.08 -38.89
CA GLY A 206 14.80 17.91 -37.84
C GLY A 206 14.82 16.53 -37.16
N ILE A 207 14.00 15.58 -37.64
CA ILE A 207 13.87 14.25 -37.01
C ILE A 207 15.08 13.37 -37.33
N GLU A 208 15.50 13.31 -38.58
CA GLU A 208 16.66 12.53 -39.00
C GLU A 208 17.95 13.04 -38.34
N ASP A 209 18.11 14.37 -38.25
CA ASP A 209 19.23 14.99 -37.57
C ASP A 209 19.24 14.61 -36.08
N PHE A 210 18.09 14.65 -35.43
CA PHE A 210 17.95 14.24 -34.05
C PHE A 210 18.28 12.75 -33.83
N MET A 211 17.87 11.86 -34.70
CA MET A 211 18.23 10.44 -34.66
C MET A 211 19.74 10.23 -34.84
N ASN A 212 20.37 11.01 -35.73
CA ASN A 212 21.82 11.02 -35.91
C ASN A 212 22.53 11.48 -34.62
N VAL A 213 22.02 12.50 -33.96
CA VAL A 213 22.51 12.97 -32.64
C VAL A 213 22.42 11.87 -31.59
N LEU A 214 21.31 11.16 -31.50
CA LEU A 214 21.14 10.02 -30.60
C LEU A 214 22.14 8.89 -30.92
N ASP A 215 22.28 8.52 -32.19
CA ASP A 215 23.30 7.52 -32.59
C ASP A 215 24.72 8.01 -32.30
N GLN A 216 25.00 9.28 -32.47
CA GLN A 216 26.33 9.82 -32.30
C GLN A 216 26.72 9.97 -30.81
N TYR A 217 25.88 10.53 -29.97
CA TYR A 217 26.24 10.97 -28.63
C TYR A 217 25.80 10.03 -27.50
N THR A 218 25.10 8.95 -27.79
CA THR A 218 24.87 7.90 -26.81
C THR A 218 25.96 6.85 -26.82
N TYR A 219 26.21 6.19 -25.70
CA TYR A 219 27.11 5.02 -25.64
C TYR A 219 26.52 3.96 -24.71
N GLN A 220 26.91 2.72 -24.89
CA GLN A 220 26.56 1.63 -24.00
C GLN A 220 27.63 1.56 -22.90
N LYS A 221 27.21 1.55 -21.64
CA LYS A 221 28.10 1.28 -20.50
C LYS A 221 28.68 -0.13 -20.63
N GLU A 222 29.94 -0.30 -20.25
CA GLU A 222 30.55 -1.63 -20.22
C GLU A 222 29.74 -2.56 -19.31
N PRO A 223 29.25 -3.70 -19.83
CA PRO A 223 28.48 -4.62 -19.05
C PRO A 223 29.36 -5.35 -18.05
N LEU A 224 28.77 -5.68 -16.88
CA LEU A 224 29.40 -6.58 -15.93
C LEU A 224 29.39 -8.02 -16.46
N ASP A 225 30.40 -8.83 -16.12
CA ASP A 225 30.48 -10.24 -16.54
C ASP A 225 29.42 -11.13 -15.85
N ILE A 226 28.92 -10.70 -14.72
CA ILE A 226 27.95 -11.45 -13.92
C ILE A 226 26.54 -11.15 -14.39
N LEU A 227 25.72 -12.19 -14.57
CA LEU A 227 24.31 -12.07 -14.91
C LEU A 227 23.61 -11.14 -13.93
N SER A 228 23.12 -10.03 -14.46
CA SER A 228 22.46 -8.96 -13.68
C SER A 228 21.31 -8.37 -14.47
N GLY A 229 20.27 -7.92 -13.79
CA GLY A 229 19.12 -7.30 -14.43
C GLY A 229 18.11 -6.73 -13.46
N ILE A 230 17.07 -6.10 -14.03
CA ILE A 230 15.98 -5.48 -13.30
C ILE A 230 14.64 -5.78 -13.97
N ILE A 231 13.65 -6.19 -13.18
CA ILE A 231 12.26 -6.38 -13.60
C ILE A 231 11.53 -5.03 -13.44
N PHE A 232 10.94 -4.51 -14.51
CA PHE A 232 10.29 -3.19 -14.48
C PHE A 232 8.80 -3.23 -14.81
N LYS A 233 8.31 -4.30 -15.45
CA LYS A 233 6.92 -4.42 -15.89
C LYS A 233 6.46 -5.87 -15.92
N LYS A 234 5.15 -6.06 -15.76
CA LYS A 234 4.46 -7.32 -16.06
C LYS A 234 3.30 -7.04 -16.99
N SER A 235 3.02 -7.97 -17.87
CA SER A 235 1.86 -7.91 -18.77
C SER A 235 1.14 -9.25 -18.81
N PHE A 236 -0.15 -9.22 -19.09
CA PHE A 236 -0.96 -10.44 -19.23
C PHE A 236 -1.32 -10.64 -20.70
N HIS A 237 -0.88 -11.76 -21.26
CA HIS A 237 -1.13 -12.08 -22.68
C HIS A 237 -1.53 -13.56 -22.84
N LYS A 238 -2.66 -13.82 -23.52
CA LYS A 238 -3.17 -15.18 -23.78
C LYS A 238 -3.20 -16.05 -22.51
N GLN A 239 -3.77 -15.52 -21.43
CA GLN A 239 -3.92 -16.17 -20.12
C GLN A 239 -2.60 -16.49 -19.39
N LYS A 240 -1.48 -15.88 -19.77
CA LYS A 240 -0.19 -16.03 -19.10
C LYS A 240 0.39 -14.68 -18.75
N TYR A 241 1.11 -14.62 -17.64
CA TYR A 241 1.90 -13.46 -17.26
C TYR A 241 3.24 -13.48 -17.98
N LEU A 242 3.63 -12.32 -18.48
CA LEU A 242 4.97 -12.06 -19.01
C LEU A 242 5.66 -11.06 -18.11
N THR A 243 6.86 -11.35 -17.70
CA THR A 243 7.69 -10.48 -16.88
C THR A 243 8.74 -9.81 -17.74
N HIS A 244 8.70 -8.49 -17.84
CA HIS A 244 9.61 -7.69 -18.64
C HIS A 244 10.81 -7.26 -17.81
N LEU A 245 12.00 -7.54 -18.29
CA LEU A 245 13.24 -7.20 -17.61
C LEU A 245 14.28 -6.67 -18.56
N LYS A 246 15.20 -5.85 -18.06
CA LYS A 246 16.41 -5.43 -18.76
C LYS A 246 17.59 -6.23 -18.23
N VAL A 247 18.35 -6.83 -19.14
CA VAL A 247 19.64 -7.47 -18.83
C VAL A 247 20.71 -6.40 -18.78
N THR A 248 21.42 -6.25 -17.65
CA THR A 248 22.45 -5.21 -17.45
C THR A 248 23.86 -5.76 -17.39
N GLY A 249 24.01 -7.07 -17.19
CA GLY A 249 25.30 -7.76 -17.16
C GLY A 249 25.15 -9.25 -17.46
N GLY A 250 26.21 -9.90 -17.89
CA GLY A 250 26.21 -11.31 -18.26
C GLY A 250 25.25 -11.64 -19.40
N THR A 251 24.90 -12.91 -19.56
CA THR A 251 23.94 -13.39 -20.56
C THR A 251 22.85 -14.21 -19.89
N LEU A 252 21.60 -13.97 -20.28
CA LEU A 252 20.45 -14.70 -19.77
C LEU A 252 20.00 -15.75 -20.78
N HIS A 253 19.94 -17.00 -20.36
CA HIS A 253 19.49 -18.10 -21.22
C HIS A 253 18.12 -18.61 -20.80
N THR A 254 17.44 -19.23 -21.76
CA THR A 254 16.26 -20.05 -21.42
C THR A 254 16.68 -21.18 -20.48
N LYS A 255 15.88 -21.43 -19.45
CA LYS A 255 16.10 -22.37 -18.33
C LYS A 255 17.03 -21.90 -17.22
N ASP A 256 17.62 -20.71 -17.31
CA ASP A 256 18.33 -20.11 -16.19
C ASP A 256 17.41 -19.87 -14.98
N LEU A 257 18.00 -19.84 -13.79
CA LEU A 257 17.31 -19.55 -12.54
C LEU A 257 17.57 -18.10 -12.14
N ILE A 258 16.50 -17.35 -11.86
CA ILE A 258 16.54 -16.02 -11.24
C ILE A 258 15.81 -16.13 -9.91
N GLY A 259 16.55 -16.03 -8.80
CA GLY A 259 16.02 -16.44 -7.49
C GLY A 259 15.59 -17.91 -7.53
N ASP A 260 14.38 -18.21 -7.08
CA ASP A 260 13.80 -19.56 -7.13
C ASP A 260 12.95 -19.83 -8.38
N CYS A 261 12.91 -18.88 -9.33
CA CYS A 261 12.08 -18.94 -10.52
C CYS A 261 12.91 -19.32 -11.76
N LYS A 262 12.35 -20.16 -12.63
CA LYS A 262 13.00 -20.62 -13.85
C LYS A 262 12.48 -19.86 -15.06
N VAL A 263 13.38 -19.44 -15.95
CA VAL A 263 13.03 -18.80 -17.22
C VAL A 263 12.58 -19.87 -18.23
N ASP A 264 11.33 -19.84 -18.61
CA ASP A 264 10.78 -20.81 -19.58
C ASP A 264 10.95 -20.34 -21.04
N GLU A 265 10.68 -19.06 -21.33
CA GLU A 265 10.77 -18.48 -22.67
C GLU A 265 11.27 -17.04 -22.58
N LEU A 266 12.06 -16.63 -23.57
CA LEU A 266 12.53 -15.25 -23.76
C LEU A 266 11.95 -14.69 -25.06
N ARG A 267 11.39 -13.48 -25.02
CA ARG A 267 10.83 -12.76 -26.16
C ARG A 267 11.39 -11.36 -26.26
N ILE A 268 11.76 -10.95 -27.45
CA ILE A 268 12.11 -9.55 -27.78
C ILE A 268 10.99 -8.98 -28.63
N TYR A 269 10.41 -7.85 -28.22
CA TYR A 269 9.33 -7.20 -28.96
C TYR A 269 9.86 -6.27 -30.03
N THR A 270 9.21 -6.32 -31.21
CA THR A 270 9.48 -5.43 -32.36
C THR A 270 8.18 -4.71 -32.77
N GLY A 271 7.54 -4.03 -31.80
CA GLY A 271 6.21 -3.45 -31.96
C GLY A 271 5.10 -4.46 -31.66
N GLN A 272 4.16 -4.71 -32.58
CA GLN A 272 3.07 -5.67 -32.37
C GLN A 272 3.51 -7.14 -32.40
N GLY A 273 4.69 -7.42 -32.99
CA GLY A 273 5.28 -8.75 -33.07
C GLY A 273 6.34 -8.97 -32.02
N TYR A 274 6.69 -10.23 -31.80
CA TYR A 274 7.84 -10.61 -30.99
C TYR A 274 8.62 -11.74 -31.65
N GLN A 275 9.92 -11.80 -31.30
CA GLN A 275 10.80 -12.89 -31.65
C GLN A 275 11.18 -13.68 -30.40
N SER A 276 10.96 -14.99 -30.40
CA SER A 276 11.48 -15.88 -29.36
C SER A 276 12.97 -16.08 -29.56
N VAL A 277 13.74 -15.86 -28.48
CA VAL A 277 15.20 -16.01 -28.48
C VAL A 277 15.62 -16.99 -27.39
N GLN A 278 16.80 -17.63 -27.58
CA GLN A 278 17.35 -18.57 -26.60
C GLN A 278 18.26 -17.86 -25.59
N VAL A 279 18.83 -16.72 -26.00
CA VAL A 279 19.80 -15.95 -25.20
C VAL A 279 19.51 -14.47 -25.33
N ALA A 280 19.54 -13.77 -24.21
CA ALA A 280 19.49 -12.32 -24.14
C ALA A 280 20.85 -11.77 -23.63
N TYR A 281 21.28 -10.67 -24.21
CA TYR A 281 22.59 -10.05 -23.95
C TYR A 281 22.41 -8.74 -23.15
N PRO A 282 23.51 -8.24 -22.52
CA PRO A 282 23.46 -6.96 -21.84
C PRO A 282 22.95 -5.83 -22.75
N GLY A 283 22.04 -5.03 -22.25
CA GLY A 283 21.32 -3.97 -22.97
C GLY A 283 19.98 -4.43 -23.58
N ASP A 284 19.68 -5.73 -23.64
CA ASP A 284 18.40 -6.20 -24.16
C ASP A 284 17.28 -6.03 -23.12
N ILE A 285 16.12 -5.61 -23.60
CA ILE A 285 14.85 -5.73 -22.90
C ILE A 285 14.14 -6.97 -23.42
N VAL A 286 13.77 -7.86 -22.50
CA VAL A 286 13.11 -9.13 -22.84
C VAL A 286 11.88 -9.35 -21.96
N ALA A 287 10.86 -9.95 -22.55
CA ALA A 287 9.71 -10.48 -21.82
C ALA A 287 9.90 -11.99 -21.58
N CYS A 288 9.81 -12.39 -20.31
CA CYS A 288 10.07 -13.75 -19.86
C CYS A 288 8.80 -14.42 -19.36
N GLN A 289 8.63 -15.71 -19.63
CA GLN A 289 7.68 -16.57 -18.90
C GLN A 289 8.42 -17.32 -17.80
N GLY A 290 7.72 -17.65 -16.68
CA GLY A 290 8.25 -18.40 -15.56
C GLY A 290 8.70 -17.53 -14.37
N LEU A 291 8.67 -16.20 -14.49
CA LEU A 291 9.11 -15.25 -13.46
C LEU A 291 7.94 -14.51 -12.77
N GLU A 292 6.74 -15.05 -12.81
CA GLU A 292 5.52 -14.38 -12.34
C GLU A 292 5.51 -14.08 -10.85
N ASN A 293 6.29 -14.84 -10.06
CA ASN A 293 6.35 -14.68 -8.61
C ASN A 293 7.32 -13.59 -8.15
N LEU A 294 8.27 -13.18 -9.01
CA LEU A 294 9.19 -12.10 -8.69
C LEU A 294 8.50 -10.75 -8.81
N PRO A 295 8.63 -9.83 -7.84
CA PRO A 295 7.94 -8.53 -7.89
C PRO A 295 8.53 -7.60 -8.96
N ILE A 296 7.75 -6.59 -9.37
CA ILE A 296 8.27 -5.45 -10.13
C ILE A 296 9.25 -4.69 -9.25
N GLY A 297 10.38 -4.24 -9.84
CA GLY A 297 11.49 -3.61 -9.10
C GLY A 297 12.52 -4.63 -8.57
N TYR A 298 12.28 -5.93 -8.73
CA TYR A 298 13.24 -6.95 -8.33
C TYR A 298 14.53 -6.84 -9.17
N THR A 299 15.66 -6.79 -8.47
CA THR A 299 17.00 -6.74 -9.08
C THR A 299 17.77 -8.02 -8.74
N PHE A 300 18.57 -8.49 -9.66
CA PHE A 300 19.42 -9.65 -9.46
C PHE A 300 20.86 -9.36 -9.93
N GLY A 301 21.82 -10.14 -9.42
CA GLY A 301 23.24 -9.92 -9.65
C GLY A 301 23.80 -8.76 -8.85
N HIS A 302 24.75 -8.01 -9.43
CA HIS A 302 25.39 -6.85 -8.80
C HIS A 302 24.58 -5.55 -8.84
N GLN A 303 23.34 -5.60 -9.30
CA GLN A 303 22.53 -4.41 -9.38
C GLN A 303 22.04 -4.01 -7.97
N LYS A 304 22.35 -2.80 -7.52
CA LYS A 304 21.82 -2.28 -6.27
C LYS A 304 20.30 -2.19 -6.37
N GLN A 305 19.63 -2.58 -5.31
CA GLN A 305 18.18 -2.37 -5.18
C GLN A 305 17.89 -0.88 -5.39
N ARG A 306 17.12 -0.54 -6.41
CA ARG A 306 16.76 0.86 -6.68
C ARG A 306 15.68 1.31 -5.70
N GLN A 307 15.58 2.62 -5.51
CA GLN A 307 14.57 3.24 -4.66
C GLN A 307 13.16 2.81 -5.08
N GLN A 308 12.26 2.70 -4.10
CA GLN A 308 10.82 2.56 -4.36
C GLN A 308 10.34 3.75 -5.20
N THR A 309 9.31 3.54 -6.02
CA THR A 309 8.67 4.60 -6.80
C THR A 309 8.26 5.77 -5.90
N ILE A 310 8.54 6.99 -6.36
CA ILE A 310 8.27 8.23 -5.64
C ILE A 310 6.78 8.56 -5.74
N LEU A 311 6.22 8.38 -6.95
CA LEU A 311 4.82 8.66 -7.20
C LEU A 311 3.95 7.58 -6.56
N LYS A 312 2.96 8.02 -5.78
CA LYS A 312 2.01 7.14 -5.11
C LYS A 312 0.59 7.60 -5.42
N PRO A 313 -0.34 6.66 -5.67
CA PRO A 313 -1.73 7.02 -5.85
C PRO A 313 -2.31 7.60 -4.56
N PHE A 314 -3.18 8.60 -4.69
CA PHE A 314 -3.71 9.38 -3.58
C PHE A 314 -5.24 9.45 -3.53
N MET A 315 -5.93 8.97 -4.58
CA MET A 315 -7.38 8.83 -4.59
C MET A 315 -7.76 7.37 -4.38
N SER A 316 -8.75 7.13 -3.54
CA SER A 316 -9.24 5.78 -3.23
C SER A 316 -10.73 5.67 -3.58
N TYR A 317 -11.10 4.64 -4.33
CA TYR A 317 -12.47 4.35 -4.73
C TYR A 317 -12.87 2.96 -4.28
N GLN A 318 -14.16 2.80 -3.87
CA GLN A 318 -14.71 1.49 -3.61
C GLN A 318 -15.28 0.92 -4.91
N ILE A 319 -15.01 -0.36 -5.16
CA ILE A 319 -15.49 -1.07 -6.33
C ILE A 319 -16.75 -1.81 -5.95
N GLN A 320 -17.83 -1.54 -6.68
CA GLN A 320 -19.09 -2.26 -6.58
C GLN A 320 -19.15 -3.34 -7.66
N LEU A 321 -19.35 -4.57 -7.22
CA LEU A 321 -19.49 -5.73 -8.09
C LEU A 321 -20.97 -5.96 -8.42
N PRO A 322 -21.32 -6.35 -9.66
CA PRO A 322 -22.70 -6.67 -10.03
C PRO A 322 -23.19 -7.93 -9.29
N ASP A 323 -24.49 -7.96 -8.96
CA ASP A 323 -25.08 -9.04 -8.15
C ASP A 323 -25.15 -10.40 -8.86
N ASN A 324 -25.03 -10.42 -10.18
CA ASN A 324 -25.19 -11.61 -11.03
C ASN A 324 -23.91 -12.44 -11.21
N ILE A 325 -22.84 -12.16 -10.44
CA ILE A 325 -21.54 -12.85 -10.55
C ILE A 325 -21.13 -13.49 -9.24
N GLU A 326 -20.25 -14.48 -9.31
CA GLU A 326 -19.61 -15.08 -8.15
C GLU A 326 -18.58 -14.12 -7.56
N LYS A 327 -18.96 -13.41 -6.47
CA LYS A 327 -18.16 -12.34 -5.85
C LYS A 327 -16.75 -12.79 -5.49
N SER A 328 -16.55 -13.98 -4.91
CA SER A 328 -15.26 -14.49 -4.49
C SER A 328 -14.27 -14.63 -5.66
N LYS A 329 -14.77 -15.15 -6.80
CA LYS A 329 -13.98 -15.31 -8.01
C LYS A 329 -13.66 -13.96 -8.65
N ALA A 330 -14.62 -13.05 -8.72
CA ALA A 330 -14.43 -11.70 -9.25
C ALA A 330 -13.39 -10.91 -8.45
N ILE A 331 -13.44 -10.98 -7.10
CA ILE A 331 -12.45 -10.34 -6.23
C ILE A 331 -11.04 -10.90 -6.50
N GLN A 332 -10.87 -12.21 -6.60
CA GLN A 332 -9.56 -12.81 -6.91
C GLN A 332 -9.04 -12.37 -8.29
N GLN A 333 -9.92 -12.28 -9.30
CA GLN A 333 -9.58 -11.80 -10.63
C GLN A 333 -9.11 -10.35 -10.60
N ILE A 334 -9.82 -9.47 -9.90
CA ILE A 334 -9.43 -8.05 -9.75
C ILE A 334 -8.13 -7.92 -8.97
N LEU A 335 -7.98 -8.62 -7.85
CA LEU A 335 -6.74 -8.61 -7.07
C LEU A 335 -5.52 -9.12 -7.87
N SER A 336 -5.75 -9.98 -8.87
CA SER A 336 -4.67 -10.46 -9.74
C SER A 336 -4.06 -9.36 -10.62
N ILE A 337 -4.79 -8.26 -10.87
CA ILE A 337 -4.31 -7.08 -11.61
C ILE A 337 -3.16 -6.38 -10.86
N ASN A 338 -3.10 -6.46 -9.51
CA ASN A 338 -1.96 -5.96 -8.72
C ASN A 338 -0.61 -6.55 -9.16
N LYS A 339 -0.61 -7.74 -9.78
CA LYS A 339 0.63 -8.32 -10.31
C LYS A 339 1.17 -7.56 -11.50
N GLU A 340 0.29 -6.94 -12.30
CA GLU A 340 0.65 -6.14 -13.48
C GLU A 340 0.89 -4.69 -13.11
N ASP A 341 0.02 -4.13 -12.29
CA ASP A 341 0.12 -2.77 -11.82
C ASP A 341 -0.01 -2.68 -10.28
N PRO A 342 1.11 -2.81 -9.55
CA PRO A 342 1.11 -2.68 -8.09
C PRO A 342 0.72 -1.27 -7.60
N SER A 343 0.77 -0.23 -8.46
CA SER A 343 0.40 1.12 -8.07
C SER A 343 -1.10 1.27 -7.82
N LEU A 344 -1.94 0.43 -8.42
CA LEU A 344 -3.41 0.43 -8.19
C LEU A 344 -3.81 -0.01 -6.78
N GLN A 345 -2.92 -0.67 -6.04
CA GLN A 345 -3.10 -1.06 -4.64
C GLN A 345 -4.52 -1.54 -4.34
N PHE A 346 -5.00 -2.55 -5.09
CA PHE A 346 -6.28 -3.18 -4.76
C PHE A 346 -6.22 -3.81 -3.39
N GLU A 347 -7.15 -3.45 -2.52
CA GLU A 347 -7.30 -3.98 -1.17
C GLU A 347 -8.72 -4.55 -0.98
N TYR A 348 -8.83 -5.77 -0.47
CA TYR A 348 -10.10 -6.35 -0.11
C TYR A 348 -10.21 -6.52 1.39
N ASN A 349 -11.13 -5.80 2.00
CA ASN A 349 -11.48 -5.98 3.40
C ASN A 349 -12.58 -7.05 3.51
N GLN A 350 -12.18 -8.28 3.85
CA GLN A 350 -13.09 -9.43 3.97
C GLN A 350 -14.22 -9.21 4.97
N ARG A 351 -14.00 -8.40 5.99
CA ARG A 351 -14.94 -8.17 7.07
C ARG A 351 -16.06 -7.21 6.68
N LEU A 352 -15.72 -6.15 5.96
CA LEU A 352 -16.68 -5.17 5.46
C LEU A 352 -17.19 -5.52 4.07
N GLU A 353 -16.65 -6.59 3.46
CA GLU A 353 -16.87 -6.96 2.05
C GLU A 353 -16.60 -5.82 1.07
N ILE A 354 -15.68 -4.92 1.43
CA ILE A 354 -15.31 -3.76 0.62
C ILE A 354 -14.06 -4.07 -0.18
N LEU A 355 -14.17 -3.94 -1.50
CA LEU A 355 -13.05 -3.94 -2.42
C LEU A 355 -12.73 -2.50 -2.80
N SER A 356 -11.48 -2.06 -2.61
CA SER A 356 -11.03 -0.70 -2.93
C SER A 356 -9.86 -0.72 -3.90
N VAL A 357 -9.71 0.39 -4.62
CA VAL A 357 -8.59 0.66 -5.55
C VAL A 357 -8.05 2.05 -5.29
N LYS A 358 -6.72 2.21 -5.38
CA LYS A 358 -6.08 3.54 -5.34
C LYS A 358 -5.61 3.93 -6.74
N ILE A 359 -5.82 5.19 -7.10
CA ILE A 359 -5.51 5.74 -8.43
C ILE A 359 -4.87 7.13 -8.32
N MET A 360 -4.23 7.55 -9.41
CA MET A 360 -3.66 8.90 -9.59
C MET A 360 -4.67 9.91 -10.15
N GLY A 361 -5.63 9.44 -10.95
CA GLY A 361 -6.63 10.29 -11.58
C GLY A 361 -7.79 9.49 -12.17
N GLU A 362 -8.88 10.20 -12.48
CA GLU A 362 -10.17 9.58 -12.86
C GLU A 362 -10.13 8.79 -14.17
N ILE A 363 -9.24 9.15 -15.12
CA ILE A 363 -9.14 8.41 -16.39
C ILE A 363 -8.72 6.95 -16.18
N GLN A 364 -7.99 6.68 -15.09
CA GLN A 364 -7.66 5.32 -14.71
C GLN A 364 -8.89 4.49 -14.35
N LEU A 365 -9.94 5.07 -13.77
CA LEU A 365 -11.18 4.35 -13.42
C LEU A 365 -11.86 3.77 -14.65
N ASP A 366 -12.06 4.60 -15.67
CA ASP A 366 -12.68 4.16 -16.93
C ASP A 366 -11.81 3.11 -17.65
N THR A 367 -10.48 3.31 -17.60
CA THR A 367 -9.53 2.37 -18.19
C THR A 367 -9.61 1.01 -17.51
N LEU A 368 -9.66 1.01 -16.18
CA LEU A 368 -9.77 -0.18 -15.35
C LEU A 368 -11.13 -0.88 -15.54
N GLN A 369 -12.22 -0.12 -15.62
CA GLN A 369 -13.55 -0.65 -15.88
C GLN A 369 -13.60 -1.40 -17.23
N ASN A 370 -13.05 -0.79 -18.28
CA ASN A 370 -12.98 -1.42 -19.61
C ASN A 370 -12.05 -2.64 -19.60
N LEU A 371 -10.90 -2.58 -18.92
CA LEU A 371 -9.97 -3.71 -18.79
C LEU A 371 -10.65 -4.92 -18.13
N ILE A 372 -11.42 -4.69 -17.07
CA ILE A 372 -12.14 -5.73 -16.35
C ILE A 372 -13.25 -6.30 -17.23
N LEU A 373 -13.99 -5.45 -17.94
CA LEU A 373 -15.04 -5.88 -18.85
C LEU A 373 -14.48 -6.74 -20.01
N GLU A 374 -13.41 -6.29 -20.65
CA GLU A 374 -12.77 -7.02 -21.76
C GLU A 374 -12.16 -8.35 -21.31
N ARG A 375 -11.54 -8.39 -20.14
CA ARG A 375 -10.79 -9.55 -19.65
C ARG A 375 -11.65 -10.59 -18.97
N TYR A 376 -12.63 -10.13 -18.16
CA TYR A 376 -13.41 -11.00 -17.28
C TYR A 376 -14.91 -11.02 -17.59
N GLY A 377 -15.38 -10.12 -18.47
CA GLY A 377 -16.74 -10.14 -19.00
C GLY A 377 -17.81 -9.55 -18.07
N PHE A 378 -17.43 -8.79 -17.03
CA PHE A 378 -18.38 -8.11 -16.15
C PHE A 378 -18.03 -6.64 -15.97
N LEU A 379 -19.05 -5.82 -15.78
CA LEU A 379 -18.93 -4.38 -15.57
C LEU A 379 -18.89 -4.08 -14.07
N ILE A 380 -17.94 -3.29 -13.63
CA ILE A 380 -17.87 -2.75 -12.27
C ILE A 380 -18.37 -1.32 -12.24
N SER A 381 -18.77 -0.84 -11.07
CA SER A 381 -19.02 0.58 -10.81
C SER A 381 -18.22 1.04 -9.60
N TYR A 382 -18.09 2.33 -9.45
CA TYR A 382 -17.34 2.93 -8.37
C TYR A 382 -18.27 3.78 -7.49
N ASP A 383 -17.97 3.81 -6.21
CA ASP A 383 -18.58 4.73 -5.26
C ASP A 383 -17.87 6.10 -5.32
N GLU A 384 -18.35 7.08 -4.55
CA GLU A 384 -17.69 8.39 -4.46
C GLU A 384 -16.23 8.25 -4.00
N GLY A 385 -15.33 8.92 -4.71
CA GLY A 385 -13.91 8.89 -4.42
C GLY A 385 -13.60 9.55 -3.08
N ARG A 386 -12.66 8.96 -2.34
CA ARG A 386 -12.12 9.50 -1.08
C ARG A 386 -10.65 9.82 -1.23
N ILE A 387 -10.24 10.91 -0.61
CA ILE A 387 -8.83 11.27 -0.57
C ILE A 387 -8.09 10.37 0.41
N SER A 388 -6.89 9.99 0.04
CA SER A 388 -6.00 9.20 0.91
C SER A 388 -5.20 10.15 1.80
N TYR A 389 -5.65 10.30 3.04
CA TYR A 389 -4.92 11.05 4.06
C TYR A 389 -3.71 10.28 4.55
N LEU A 390 -2.72 11.00 5.09
CA LEU A 390 -1.59 10.44 5.81
C LEU A 390 -1.48 11.15 7.18
N GLU A 391 -0.80 10.51 8.14
CA GLU A 391 -0.59 11.09 9.46
C GLU A 391 0.90 11.23 9.77
N THR A 392 1.25 12.30 10.49
CA THR A 392 2.60 12.54 10.99
C THR A 392 2.54 13.16 12.38
N ILE A 393 3.68 13.53 12.93
CA ILE A 393 3.79 14.15 14.24
C ILE A 393 4.49 15.50 14.15
N SER A 394 4.16 16.41 15.09
CA SER A 394 4.82 17.72 15.18
C SER A 394 5.94 17.77 16.23
N GLN A 395 5.98 16.82 17.16
CA GLN A 395 6.92 16.81 18.26
C GLN A 395 7.52 15.42 18.45
N LYS A 396 8.78 15.40 18.86
CA LYS A 396 9.51 14.18 19.22
C LYS A 396 8.94 13.56 20.49
N ILE A 397 8.75 12.24 20.48
CA ILE A 397 8.18 11.47 21.58
C ILE A 397 8.81 10.08 21.67
N GLU A 398 8.98 9.55 22.88
CA GLU A 398 9.33 8.15 23.11
C GLU A 398 8.07 7.38 23.46
N GLY A 399 7.71 6.42 22.62
CA GLY A 399 6.60 5.52 22.84
C GLY A 399 7.04 4.20 23.44
N VAL A 400 6.21 3.64 24.30
CA VAL A 400 6.46 2.39 25.03
C VAL A 400 5.40 1.37 24.70
N GLY A 401 5.82 0.18 24.31
CA GLY A 401 4.95 -0.97 24.12
C GLY A 401 5.39 -2.12 25.00
N HIS A 402 4.45 -2.64 25.77
CA HIS A 402 4.67 -3.77 26.64
C HIS A 402 3.68 -4.87 26.31
N PHE A 403 4.17 -6.11 26.24
CA PHE A 403 3.37 -7.28 25.99
C PHE A 403 3.78 -8.42 26.91
N GLU A 404 2.97 -8.66 27.94
CA GLU A 404 3.22 -9.62 29.00
C GLU A 404 1.95 -10.43 29.32
N PRO A 405 1.35 -11.15 28.38
CA PRO A 405 0.39 -12.18 28.74
C PRO A 405 1.11 -13.38 29.37
N LEU A 406 0.34 -14.32 29.94
CA LEU A 406 0.92 -15.46 30.63
C LEU A 406 1.97 -16.20 29.78
N ARG A 407 3.21 -16.36 30.30
CA ARG A 407 4.39 -16.98 29.65
C ARG A 407 4.97 -16.21 28.44
N HIS A 408 4.59 -14.94 28.28
CA HIS A 408 5.15 -14.07 27.25
C HIS A 408 5.73 -12.81 27.89
N TYR A 409 6.74 -12.24 27.31
CA TYR A 409 7.32 -10.98 27.80
C TYR A 409 8.08 -10.25 26.71
N ALA A 410 7.69 -9.04 26.40
CA ALA A 410 8.49 -8.11 25.63
C ALA A 410 8.17 -6.66 26.02
N GLU A 411 9.20 -5.83 26.16
CA GLU A 411 9.05 -4.38 26.27
C GLU A 411 9.95 -3.72 25.24
N VAL A 412 9.41 -2.75 24.51
CA VAL A 412 10.10 -2.04 23.44
C VAL A 412 9.83 -0.54 23.58
N HIS A 413 10.88 0.24 23.50
CA HIS A 413 10.79 1.69 23.44
C HIS A 413 11.24 2.17 22.07
N VAL A 414 10.37 2.92 21.39
CA VAL A 414 10.62 3.52 20.08
C VAL A 414 10.54 5.03 20.20
N LEU A 415 11.57 5.69 19.74
CA LEU A 415 11.60 7.13 19.62
C LEU A 415 11.04 7.54 18.28
N LEU A 416 9.99 8.35 18.28
CA LEU A 416 9.37 8.92 17.10
C LEU A 416 9.85 10.37 16.95
N GLU A 417 10.48 10.70 15.85
CA GLU A 417 11.00 12.05 15.55
C GLU A 417 10.39 12.52 14.23
N PRO A 418 9.85 13.75 14.16
CA PRO A 418 9.34 14.30 12.90
C PRO A 418 10.48 14.52 11.90
N LEU A 419 10.19 14.31 10.62
CA LEU A 419 11.06 14.61 9.50
C LEU A 419 10.42 15.67 8.60
N GLU A 420 11.21 16.21 7.68
CA GLU A 420 10.69 17.09 6.63
C GLU A 420 9.72 16.33 5.70
N ARG A 421 8.79 17.05 5.12
CA ARG A 421 7.76 16.49 4.24
C ARG A 421 8.38 15.77 3.03
N GLY A 422 7.83 14.58 2.74
CA GLY A 422 8.27 13.75 1.62
C GLY A 422 9.42 12.78 1.94
N ASN A 423 9.96 12.80 3.16
CA ASN A 423 11.04 11.88 3.56
C ASN A 423 10.55 10.47 3.97
N GLY A 424 9.23 10.27 4.09
CA GLY A 424 8.63 8.98 4.42
C GLY A 424 9.04 8.48 5.80
N LEU A 425 9.17 7.16 5.96
CA LEU A 425 9.60 6.53 7.22
C LEU A 425 11.07 6.17 7.17
N VAL A 426 11.83 6.61 8.18
CA VAL A 426 13.24 6.26 8.38
C VAL A 426 13.37 5.42 9.65
N PHE A 427 14.12 4.33 9.57
CA PHE A 427 14.28 3.38 10.67
C PHE A 427 15.72 3.37 11.15
N GLU A 428 15.91 3.49 12.47
CA GLU A 428 17.24 3.53 13.09
C GLU A 428 17.28 2.63 14.34
N ASN A 429 18.44 2.02 14.61
CA ASN A 429 18.67 1.23 15.80
C ASN A 429 19.77 1.87 16.65
N LYS A 430 19.41 2.35 17.84
CA LYS A 430 20.34 2.91 18.87
C LYS A 430 20.33 2.09 20.15
N CYS A 431 19.70 0.93 20.15
CA CYS A 431 19.62 0.08 21.33
C CYS A 431 20.98 -0.53 21.66
N GLN A 432 21.36 -0.52 22.93
CA GLN A 432 22.60 -1.13 23.39
C GLN A 432 22.48 -2.64 23.48
N ARG A 433 23.56 -3.39 23.12
CA ARG A 433 23.58 -4.86 23.14
C ARG A 433 23.43 -5.48 24.52
N ASN A 434 23.79 -4.74 25.57
CA ASN A 434 23.67 -5.18 26.96
C ASN A 434 22.24 -5.02 27.52
N THR A 435 21.38 -4.20 26.90
CA THR A 435 19.97 -4.04 27.30
C THR A 435 19.06 -5.02 26.55
N LEU A 436 19.30 -5.20 25.27
CA LEU A 436 18.56 -6.15 24.44
C LEU A 436 19.53 -6.91 23.49
N PRO A 437 19.55 -8.26 23.48
CA PRO A 437 20.37 -9.03 22.55
C PRO A 437 20.13 -8.69 21.09
N ILE A 438 21.17 -8.77 20.25
CA ILE A 438 21.14 -8.30 18.85
C ILE A 438 20.08 -9.00 17.98
N ASN A 439 19.84 -10.31 18.24
CA ASN A 439 18.79 -11.07 17.54
C ASN A 439 17.40 -10.47 17.75
N PHE A 440 17.08 -10.05 18.98
CA PHE A 440 15.80 -9.38 19.29
C PHE A 440 15.75 -7.95 18.74
N GLN A 441 16.89 -7.23 18.74
CA GLN A 441 16.95 -5.92 18.09
C GLN A 441 16.64 -6.04 16.59
N ASN A 442 17.24 -7.01 15.89
CA ASN A 442 16.97 -7.26 14.47
C ASN A 442 15.50 -7.63 14.23
N LEU A 443 14.89 -8.38 15.14
CA LEU A 443 13.49 -8.74 15.08
C LEU A 443 12.58 -7.50 15.22
N VAL A 444 12.86 -6.63 16.19
CA VAL A 444 12.13 -5.34 16.34
C VAL A 444 12.29 -4.50 15.08
N MET A 445 13.50 -4.40 14.51
CA MET A 445 13.73 -3.66 13.26
C MET A 445 12.94 -4.24 12.09
N THR A 446 12.78 -5.57 12.02
CA THR A 446 11.91 -6.21 11.03
C THR A 446 10.45 -5.81 11.26
N HIS A 447 9.97 -5.84 12.49
CA HIS A 447 8.59 -5.48 12.84
C HIS A 447 8.26 -3.99 12.63
N LEU A 448 9.26 -3.11 12.72
CA LEU A 448 9.10 -1.70 12.33
C LEU A 448 8.88 -1.51 10.82
N GLN A 449 9.36 -2.44 10.00
CA GLN A 449 9.36 -2.32 8.53
C GLN A 449 8.34 -3.22 7.83
N GLU A 450 7.83 -4.28 8.49
CA GLU A 450 7.03 -5.32 7.83
C GLU A 450 5.61 -4.90 7.47
N ILE A 451 5.08 -3.85 8.12
CA ILE A 451 3.73 -3.35 7.89
C ILE A 451 3.69 -1.84 7.71
N GLN A 452 2.61 -1.37 7.12
CA GLN A 452 2.26 0.04 7.07
C GLN A 452 1.57 0.42 8.40
N HIS A 453 2.33 1.09 9.29
CA HIS A 453 1.79 1.55 10.57
C HIS A 453 0.71 2.61 10.36
N ARG A 454 -0.32 2.57 11.21
CA ARG A 454 -1.47 3.49 11.16
C ARG A 454 -1.38 4.56 12.24
N GLY A 455 -1.85 5.75 11.90
CA GLY A 455 -1.98 6.88 12.80
C GLY A 455 -3.19 6.77 13.74
N VAL A 456 -3.37 7.75 14.59
CA VAL A 456 -4.37 7.74 15.67
C VAL A 456 -5.54 8.72 15.46
N LEU A 457 -5.47 9.58 14.42
CA LEU A 457 -6.52 10.55 14.11
C LEU A 457 -7.62 9.95 13.22
N THR A 458 -7.22 9.33 12.12
CA THR A 458 -8.12 8.79 11.10
C THR A 458 -7.84 7.32 10.77
N GLY A 459 -6.79 6.73 11.41
CA GLY A 459 -6.29 5.41 11.06
C GLY A 459 -5.54 5.38 9.72
N SER A 460 -5.21 6.53 9.17
CA SER A 460 -4.43 6.66 7.95
C SER A 460 -2.98 6.24 8.16
N PRO A 461 -2.24 5.84 7.11
CA PRO A 461 -0.83 5.48 7.24
C PRO A 461 0.02 6.63 7.78
N ILE A 462 1.01 6.30 8.61
CA ILE A 462 1.98 7.30 9.09
C ILE A 462 3.09 7.53 8.07
N THR A 463 3.65 8.75 8.06
CA THR A 463 4.76 9.15 7.18
C THR A 463 5.58 10.28 7.78
N ASP A 464 6.69 10.62 7.16
CA ASP A 464 7.58 11.75 7.49
C ASP A 464 8.02 11.75 8.95
N MET A 465 8.43 10.57 9.42
CA MET A 465 8.99 10.41 10.75
C MET A 465 10.11 9.36 10.79
N LYS A 466 11.01 9.55 11.74
CA LYS A 466 12.03 8.58 12.03
C LYS A 466 11.63 7.76 13.26
N LEU A 467 11.67 6.46 13.11
CA LEU A 467 11.39 5.48 14.15
C LEU A 467 12.71 4.85 14.61
N THR A 468 13.12 5.18 15.82
CA THR A 468 14.40 4.70 16.37
C THR A 468 14.15 3.74 17.53
N LEU A 469 14.65 2.52 17.44
CA LEU A 469 14.70 1.60 18.57
C LEU A 469 15.72 2.13 19.58
N VAL A 470 15.27 2.49 20.78
CA VAL A 470 16.13 3.09 21.81
C VAL A 470 16.48 2.12 22.93
N THR A 471 15.56 1.32 23.38
CA THR A 471 15.78 0.28 24.38
C THR A 471 14.70 -0.79 24.30
N GLY A 472 14.91 -1.91 24.95
CA GLY A 472 13.94 -2.98 25.08
C GLY A 472 14.38 -4.02 26.08
N LYS A 473 13.47 -4.87 26.51
CA LYS A 473 13.71 -5.93 27.47
C LYS A 473 13.06 -7.22 27.02
N ALA A 474 13.82 -8.31 27.15
CA ALA A 474 13.38 -9.68 26.93
C ALA A 474 13.48 -10.48 28.22
N HIS A 475 12.72 -11.55 28.33
CA HIS A 475 12.87 -12.55 29.37
C HIS A 475 13.42 -13.84 28.77
N LEU A 476 14.47 -14.40 29.37
CA LEU A 476 15.24 -15.57 28.86
C LEU A 476 14.37 -16.81 28.56
N LYS A 477 13.29 -17.02 29.33
CA LYS A 477 12.45 -18.23 29.25
C LYS A 477 11.06 -17.96 28.64
N HIS A 478 10.65 -16.69 28.51
CA HIS A 478 9.26 -16.32 28.23
C HIS A 478 9.12 -15.36 27.05
N THR A 479 10.21 -15.07 26.34
CA THR A 479 10.15 -14.20 25.18
C THR A 479 10.17 -15.02 23.88
N GLU A 480 9.12 -14.89 23.08
CA GLU A 480 9.01 -15.44 21.74
C GLU A 480 9.04 -14.33 20.68
N GLY A 481 9.22 -14.69 19.40
CA GLY A 481 9.34 -13.71 18.33
C GLY A 481 8.10 -12.83 18.16
N GLY A 482 6.92 -13.38 18.31
CA GLY A 482 5.64 -12.68 18.23
C GLY A 482 5.42 -11.62 19.31
N ASP A 483 6.05 -11.76 20.47
CA ASP A 483 5.91 -10.80 21.59
C ASP A 483 6.49 -9.45 21.21
N PHE A 484 7.62 -9.46 20.51
CA PHE A 484 8.25 -8.23 20.03
C PHE A 484 7.43 -7.55 18.93
N ARG A 485 6.68 -8.29 18.13
CA ARG A 485 5.76 -7.71 17.16
C ARG A 485 4.69 -6.89 17.88
N GLU A 486 4.02 -7.50 18.83
CA GLU A 486 2.97 -6.85 19.63
C GLU A 486 3.52 -5.65 20.40
N ALA A 487 4.65 -5.80 21.06
CA ALA A 487 5.26 -4.70 21.82
C ALA A 487 5.69 -3.54 20.90
N THR A 488 6.24 -3.82 19.71
CA THR A 488 6.66 -2.80 18.74
C THR A 488 5.48 -2.00 18.21
N TYR A 489 4.38 -2.67 17.82
CA TYR A 489 3.19 -1.98 17.30
C TYR A 489 2.56 -1.10 18.38
N ARG A 490 2.48 -1.58 19.61
CA ARG A 490 1.98 -0.82 20.77
C ARG A 490 2.87 0.37 21.08
N ALA A 491 4.21 0.24 21.00
CA ALA A 491 5.13 1.35 21.24
C ALA A 491 4.89 2.51 20.27
N ILE A 492 4.72 2.23 18.99
CA ILE A 492 4.43 3.26 17.97
C ILE A 492 3.08 3.93 18.27
N ARG A 493 2.03 3.15 18.47
CA ARG A 493 0.67 3.66 18.70
C ARG A 493 0.56 4.46 19.99
N GLN A 494 1.17 4.00 21.09
CA GLN A 494 1.23 4.72 22.36
C GLN A 494 1.95 6.05 22.21
N GLY A 495 3.08 6.09 21.48
CA GLY A 495 3.81 7.31 21.18
C GLY A 495 2.96 8.30 20.37
N LEU A 496 2.27 7.85 19.33
CA LEU A 496 1.38 8.68 18.52
C LEU A 496 0.23 9.29 19.33
N LYS A 497 -0.35 8.55 20.30
CA LYS A 497 -1.40 9.07 21.19
C LYS A 497 -0.91 10.13 22.16
N ARG A 498 0.36 10.07 22.56
CA ARG A 498 0.95 11.00 23.54
C ARG A 498 1.55 12.25 22.94
N THR A 499 1.63 12.35 21.61
CA THR A 499 2.14 13.52 20.91
C THR A 499 1.03 14.20 20.11
N LYS A 500 1.29 15.40 19.63
CA LYS A 500 0.38 16.08 18.70
C LYS A 500 0.54 15.47 17.31
N SER A 501 -0.35 14.57 16.95
CA SER A 501 -0.47 14.03 15.59
C SER A 501 -1.05 15.08 14.64
N VAL A 502 -0.59 15.08 13.39
CA VAL A 502 -0.97 16.02 12.35
C VAL A 502 -1.47 15.22 11.14
N LEU A 503 -2.65 15.56 10.66
CA LEU A 503 -3.22 15.02 9.43
C LEU A 503 -2.63 15.79 8.25
N ILE A 504 -2.20 15.07 7.22
CA ILE A 504 -1.71 15.65 5.97
C ILE A 504 -2.53 15.11 4.81
N GLU A 505 -2.79 15.99 3.86
CA GLU A 505 -3.58 15.72 2.66
C GLU A 505 -2.80 16.05 1.38
N PRO A 506 -3.13 15.42 0.25
CA PRO A 506 -2.48 15.71 -1.02
C PRO A 506 -2.89 17.09 -1.54
N TYR A 507 -1.94 17.78 -2.15
CA TYR A 507 -2.14 19.08 -2.81
C TYR A 507 -1.80 18.97 -4.29
N TYR A 508 -2.59 19.67 -5.11
CA TYR A 508 -2.24 19.97 -6.48
C TYR A 508 -1.48 21.29 -6.55
N GLN A 509 -0.38 21.29 -7.29
CA GLN A 509 0.12 22.50 -7.93
C GLN A 509 -0.71 22.73 -9.18
N PHE A 510 -1.23 23.93 -9.36
CA PHE A 510 -2.10 24.28 -10.49
C PHE A 510 -1.65 25.55 -11.20
N GLU A 511 -2.02 25.61 -12.47
CA GLU A 511 -1.94 26.80 -13.32
C GLU A 511 -3.29 26.97 -14.01
N MET A 512 -3.94 28.11 -13.79
CA MET A 512 -5.22 28.45 -14.40
C MET A 512 -5.06 29.70 -15.25
N ILE A 513 -5.45 29.61 -16.51
CA ILE A 513 -5.42 30.74 -17.44
C ILE A 513 -6.87 31.07 -17.78
N VAL A 514 -7.30 32.29 -17.45
CA VAL A 514 -8.68 32.74 -17.62
C VAL A 514 -8.74 34.14 -18.16
N ASP A 515 -9.85 34.50 -18.80
CA ASP A 515 -10.13 35.89 -19.17
C ASP A 515 -10.24 36.76 -17.90
N THR A 516 -9.69 37.96 -17.93
CA THR A 516 -9.64 38.85 -16.76
C THR A 516 -11.04 39.16 -16.19
N ASP A 517 -12.06 39.18 -17.04
CA ASP A 517 -13.47 39.46 -16.64
C ASP A 517 -14.06 38.38 -15.72
N VAL A 518 -13.57 37.12 -15.81
CA VAL A 518 -14.06 35.97 -14.98
C VAL A 518 -13.09 35.57 -13.87
N SER A 519 -11.90 36.20 -13.84
CA SER A 519 -10.83 35.84 -12.88
C SER A 519 -11.29 36.01 -11.42
N SER A 520 -12.08 37.04 -11.09
CA SER A 520 -12.55 37.32 -9.73
C SER A 520 -13.34 36.16 -9.11
N LYS A 521 -14.11 35.40 -9.93
CA LYS A 521 -14.86 34.24 -9.45
C LYS A 521 -13.94 33.08 -9.14
N VAL A 522 -12.98 32.79 -10.02
CA VAL A 522 -12.00 31.74 -9.83
C VAL A 522 -11.15 32.01 -8.59
N ILE A 523 -10.74 33.28 -8.38
CA ILE A 523 -9.98 33.70 -7.21
C ILE A 523 -10.81 33.49 -5.93
N TYR A 524 -12.09 33.86 -5.93
CA TYR A 524 -12.98 33.63 -4.79
C TYR A 524 -13.11 32.14 -4.45
N ASP A 525 -13.25 31.28 -5.47
CA ASP A 525 -13.32 29.84 -5.26
C ASP A 525 -12.01 29.30 -4.67
N LEU A 526 -10.84 29.76 -5.18
CA LEU A 526 -9.53 29.38 -4.66
C LEU A 526 -9.30 29.82 -3.21
N ASP A 527 -9.77 31.01 -2.83
CA ASP A 527 -9.75 31.46 -1.43
C ASP A 527 -10.59 30.54 -0.54
N THR A 528 -11.77 30.13 -1.01
CA THR A 528 -12.63 29.16 -0.30
C THR A 528 -11.98 27.78 -0.17
N PHE A 529 -11.15 27.40 -1.14
CA PHE A 529 -10.40 26.13 -1.15
C PHE A 529 -9.10 26.19 -0.35
N HIS A 530 -8.82 27.28 0.35
CA HIS A 530 -7.57 27.51 1.06
C HIS A 530 -6.34 27.41 0.15
N GLY A 531 -6.46 27.88 -1.08
CA GLY A 531 -5.37 27.91 -2.05
C GLY A 531 -4.32 28.95 -1.68
N ASP A 532 -3.04 28.59 -1.87
CA ASP A 532 -1.91 29.51 -1.84
C ASP A 532 -1.48 29.77 -3.28
N TYR A 533 -1.67 30.98 -3.79
CA TYR A 533 -1.51 31.27 -5.22
C TYR A 533 -0.94 32.68 -5.48
N GLN A 534 -0.39 32.84 -6.67
CA GLN A 534 0.09 34.09 -7.24
C GLN A 534 -0.69 34.42 -8.51
N ILE A 535 -0.87 35.70 -8.79
CA ILE A 535 -1.63 36.16 -9.94
C ILE A 535 -0.71 36.99 -10.82
N SER A 536 -0.68 36.69 -12.11
CA SER A 536 -0.03 37.50 -13.13
C SER A 536 -1.03 37.88 -14.22
N TYR A 537 -0.84 39.01 -14.84
CA TYR A 537 -1.72 39.55 -15.87
C TYR A 537 -0.98 39.70 -17.20
N GLU A 538 -1.48 39.06 -18.24
CA GLU A 538 -0.98 39.16 -19.60
C GLU A 538 -2.07 39.61 -20.56
N ASN A 539 -2.03 40.89 -20.97
CA ASN A 539 -3.03 41.51 -21.82
C ASN A 539 -4.48 41.38 -21.26
N THR A 540 -5.31 40.54 -21.89
CA THR A 540 -6.70 40.24 -21.44
C THR A 540 -6.81 38.96 -20.63
N LEU A 541 -5.70 38.29 -20.38
CA LEU A 541 -5.66 37.03 -19.65
C LEU A 541 -5.11 37.23 -18.23
N THR A 542 -5.65 36.48 -17.30
CA THR A 542 -5.16 36.35 -15.93
C THR A 542 -4.62 34.94 -15.78
N ILE A 543 -3.36 34.82 -15.36
CA ILE A 543 -2.72 33.54 -15.04
C ILE A 543 -2.65 33.45 -13.53
N ILE A 544 -3.18 32.36 -12.97
CA ILE A 544 -3.21 32.08 -11.53
C ILE A 544 -2.43 30.78 -11.31
N GLU A 545 -1.29 30.88 -10.67
CA GLU A 545 -0.44 29.74 -10.33
C GLU A 545 -0.42 29.53 -8.82
N GLY A 546 -0.50 28.29 -8.37
CA GLY A 546 -0.54 28.06 -6.94
C GLY A 546 -0.69 26.60 -6.55
N LYS A 547 -1.02 26.41 -5.28
CA LYS A 547 -1.26 25.08 -4.69
C LYS A 547 -2.58 25.10 -3.92
N ALA A 548 -3.32 24.00 -4.00
CA ALA A 548 -4.53 23.82 -3.20
C ALA A 548 -4.81 22.35 -2.91
N PRO A 549 -5.59 22.04 -1.85
CA PRO A 549 -5.94 20.66 -1.50
C PRO A 549 -6.68 19.96 -2.64
N VAL A 550 -6.29 18.72 -2.91
CA VAL A 550 -6.91 17.89 -3.95
C VAL A 550 -8.40 17.74 -3.75
N ARG A 551 -8.88 17.63 -2.51
CA ARG A 551 -10.32 17.45 -2.18
C ARG A 551 -11.23 18.52 -2.77
N TYR A 552 -10.75 19.75 -2.93
CA TYR A 552 -11.52 20.84 -3.52
C TYR A 552 -11.36 20.91 -5.05
N LEU A 553 -10.14 20.65 -5.55
CA LEU A 553 -9.84 20.77 -6.97
C LEU A 553 -10.26 19.53 -7.78
N MET A 554 -10.44 18.37 -7.15
CA MET A 554 -10.74 17.10 -7.82
C MET A 554 -11.96 17.19 -8.75
N ASN A 555 -13.02 17.87 -8.32
CA ASN A 555 -14.25 18.04 -9.10
C ASN A 555 -14.40 19.44 -9.71
N TYR A 556 -13.49 20.36 -9.41
CA TYR A 556 -13.58 21.76 -9.79
C TYR A 556 -13.46 22.01 -11.30
N GLN A 557 -12.87 21.09 -12.03
CA GLN A 557 -12.68 21.23 -13.48
C GLN A 557 -14.00 21.48 -14.24
N LYS A 558 -15.10 20.85 -13.82
CA LYS A 558 -16.43 21.04 -14.43
C LYS A 558 -16.95 22.45 -14.17
N ASP A 559 -16.81 22.93 -12.93
CA ASP A 559 -17.24 24.27 -12.54
C ASP A 559 -16.37 25.34 -13.21
N PHE A 560 -15.06 25.10 -13.26
CA PHE A 560 -14.10 25.97 -13.96
C PHE A 560 -14.44 26.12 -15.46
N LEU A 561 -14.72 25.04 -16.17
CA LEU A 561 -15.14 25.07 -17.58
C LEU A 561 -16.47 25.81 -17.76
N SER A 562 -17.40 25.64 -16.82
CA SER A 562 -18.67 26.38 -16.82
C SER A 562 -18.46 27.88 -16.61
N ILE A 563 -17.62 28.28 -15.63
CA ILE A 563 -17.28 29.66 -15.31
C ILE A 563 -16.61 30.35 -16.50
N THR A 564 -15.66 29.68 -17.12
CA THR A 564 -14.86 30.19 -18.24
C THR A 564 -15.54 30.00 -19.61
N LYS A 565 -16.75 29.43 -19.64
CA LYS A 565 -17.48 29.10 -20.89
C LYS A 565 -16.67 28.26 -21.86
N GLY A 566 -15.79 27.41 -21.34
CA GLY A 566 -14.91 26.54 -22.11
C GLY A 566 -13.63 27.19 -22.65
N ASN A 567 -13.39 28.49 -22.41
CA ASN A 567 -12.19 29.19 -22.89
C ASN A 567 -11.00 29.12 -21.91
N GLY A 568 -11.25 28.81 -20.63
CA GLY A 568 -10.20 28.71 -19.63
C GLY A 568 -9.35 27.47 -19.79
N LYS A 569 -8.06 27.57 -19.44
CA LYS A 569 -7.16 26.42 -19.35
C LYS A 569 -6.87 26.14 -17.88
N PHE A 570 -6.96 24.89 -17.49
CA PHE A 570 -6.69 24.43 -16.13
C PHE A 570 -5.74 23.25 -16.15
N PHE A 571 -4.52 23.50 -15.72
CA PHE A 571 -3.48 22.49 -15.57
C PHE A 571 -3.25 22.23 -14.09
N TYR A 572 -3.10 20.98 -13.70
CA TYR A 572 -2.80 20.61 -12.32
C TYR A 572 -1.95 19.35 -12.27
N GLN A 573 -1.18 19.21 -11.21
CA GLN A 573 -0.37 18.03 -10.93
C GLN A 573 -0.23 17.85 -9.43
N LEU A 574 0.01 16.61 -8.98
CA LEU A 574 0.29 16.34 -7.58
C LEU A 574 1.63 16.96 -7.19
N ASP A 575 1.63 17.84 -6.19
CA ASP A 575 2.84 18.49 -5.67
C ASP A 575 3.40 17.74 -4.45
N GLY A 576 2.53 17.17 -3.61
CA GLY A 576 2.93 16.44 -2.41
C GLY A 576 1.83 16.44 -1.36
N TYR A 577 2.22 16.16 -0.11
CA TYR A 577 1.34 16.15 1.04
C TYR A 577 1.67 17.30 1.98
N TYR A 578 0.66 18.07 2.36
CA TYR A 578 0.77 19.21 3.26
C TYR A 578 -0.23 19.10 4.40
N GLU A 579 -0.08 19.93 5.44
CA GLU A 579 -0.97 19.91 6.60
C GLU A 579 -2.41 20.20 6.19
N CYS A 580 -3.33 19.38 6.69
CA CYS A 580 -4.76 19.56 6.50
C CYS A 580 -5.24 20.71 7.39
N LEU A 581 -5.68 21.80 6.80
CA LEU A 581 -6.16 22.99 7.54
C LEU A 581 -7.47 22.70 8.26
N ASP A 582 -8.33 21.83 7.72
CA ASP A 582 -9.62 21.45 8.32
C ASP A 582 -9.52 20.09 9.05
N GLN A 583 -8.37 19.80 9.67
CA GLN A 583 -8.11 18.53 10.35
C GLN A 583 -9.23 18.11 11.30
N GLU A 584 -9.74 19.03 12.12
CA GLU A 584 -10.76 18.72 13.12
C GLU A 584 -12.07 18.24 12.47
N GLN A 585 -12.49 18.92 11.39
CA GLN A 585 -13.67 18.53 10.63
C GLN A 585 -13.51 17.13 10.01
N ILE A 586 -12.39 16.89 9.33
CA ILE A 586 -12.11 15.62 8.65
C ILE A 586 -12.04 14.47 9.65
N VAL A 587 -11.42 14.68 10.82
CA VAL A 587 -11.36 13.67 11.89
C VAL A 587 -12.77 13.32 12.39
N GLN A 588 -13.63 14.33 12.54
CA GLN A 588 -15.03 14.10 12.92
C GLN A 588 -15.83 13.36 11.85
N GLU A 589 -15.64 13.70 10.58
CA GLU A 589 -16.31 13.06 9.44
C GLU A 589 -15.92 11.57 9.31
N ILE A 590 -14.63 11.27 9.46
CA ILE A 590 -14.10 9.89 9.39
C ILE A 590 -14.51 9.08 10.62
N ASN A 591 -14.66 9.76 11.79
CA ASN A 591 -15.10 9.16 13.06
C ASN A 591 -14.34 7.89 13.46
N TYR A 592 -13.01 7.91 13.25
CA TYR A 592 -12.14 6.78 13.64
C TYR A 592 -11.82 6.85 15.14
N ASN A 593 -12.08 5.77 15.88
CA ASN A 593 -11.65 5.64 17.25
C ASN A 593 -10.44 4.72 17.37
N SER A 594 -9.27 5.29 17.67
CA SER A 594 -8.02 4.55 17.80
C SER A 594 -7.97 3.59 19.00
N GLU A 595 -8.85 3.74 19.97
CA GLU A 595 -8.90 2.88 21.17
C GLU A 595 -9.74 1.63 20.93
N ASP A 596 -10.67 1.70 19.99
CA ASP A 596 -11.49 0.56 19.55
C ASP A 596 -10.81 -0.27 18.44
N ASP A 597 -9.63 0.18 17.97
CA ASP A 597 -8.88 -0.53 16.94
C ASP A 597 -8.11 -1.72 17.54
N LEU A 598 -8.68 -2.90 17.40
CA LEU A 598 -8.12 -4.15 17.90
C LEU A 598 -6.89 -4.63 17.10
N LEU A 599 -6.74 -4.18 15.85
CA LEU A 599 -5.59 -4.52 15.00
C LEU A 599 -4.35 -3.73 15.40
N PHE A 600 -4.56 -2.48 15.79
CA PHE A 600 -3.51 -1.53 16.16
C PHE A 600 -3.80 -0.92 17.54
N PRO A 601 -3.74 -1.71 18.61
CA PRO A 601 -4.08 -1.23 19.95
C PRO A 601 -3.10 -0.15 20.41
N THR A 602 -3.62 0.82 21.16
CA THR A 602 -2.87 1.96 21.69
C THR A 602 -2.24 1.69 23.06
N GLY A 603 -2.87 0.83 23.87
CA GLY A 603 -2.39 0.47 25.19
C GLY A 603 -1.53 -0.80 25.19
N SER A 604 -1.09 -1.23 26.36
CA SER A 604 -0.18 -2.35 26.59
C SER A 604 -0.80 -3.44 27.44
N ILE A 605 -0.20 -4.62 27.42
CA ILE A 605 -0.62 -5.75 28.25
C ILE A 605 0.47 -6.03 29.27
N PHE A 606 0.09 -5.96 30.55
CA PHE A 606 0.95 -6.27 31.70
C PHE A 606 0.42 -7.50 32.45
N CYS A 607 1.28 -8.13 33.26
CA CYS A 607 0.91 -9.28 34.06
C CYS A 607 0.88 -8.92 35.56
N LYS A 608 -0.19 -9.31 36.26
CA LYS A 608 -0.28 -9.22 37.70
C LYS A 608 -0.91 -10.48 38.26
N HIS A 609 -0.24 -11.09 39.25
CA HIS A 609 -0.70 -12.34 39.84
C HIS A 609 -0.99 -13.49 38.85
N GLY A 610 -0.22 -13.56 37.75
CA GLY A 610 -0.34 -14.58 36.73
C GLY A 610 -1.52 -14.35 35.75
N ALA A 611 -2.14 -13.17 35.71
CA ALA A 611 -3.16 -12.81 34.74
C ALA A 611 -2.73 -11.56 33.97
N GLY A 612 -2.85 -11.62 32.64
CA GLY A 612 -2.66 -10.46 31.77
C GLY A 612 -3.80 -9.46 31.94
N PHE A 613 -3.50 -8.16 31.98
CA PHE A 613 -4.49 -7.08 32.02
C PHE A 613 -4.07 -5.96 31.08
N TYR A 614 -5.05 -5.33 30.48
CA TYR A 614 -4.83 -4.21 29.57
C TYR A 614 -4.63 -2.89 30.33
N VAL A 615 -3.63 -2.13 29.92
CA VAL A 615 -3.32 -0.79 30.45
C VAL A 615 -3.47 0.22 29.31
N PRO A 616 -4.34 1.23 29.45
CA PRO A 616 -4.49 2.29 28.46
C PRO A 616 -3.19 3.04 28.19
N TYR A 617 -3.08 3.67 27.02
CA TYR A 617 -1.87 4.33 26.56
C TYR A 617 -1.32 5.41 27.51
N ASP A 618 -2.17 6.11 28.24
CA ASP A 618 -1.85 7.18 29.17
C ASP A 618 -1.37 6.68 30.55
N GLU A 619 -1.68 5.44 30.91
CA GLU A 619 -1.25 4.80 32.15
C GLU A 619 -0.03 3.88 31.98
N VAL A 620 0.42 3.57 30.74
CA VAL A 620 1.55 2.68 30.47
C VAL A 620 2.82 3.10 31.20
N GLU A 621 3.03 4.42 31.39
CA GLU A 621 4.19 4.98 32.10
C GLU A 621 4.29 4.52 33.55
N ASP A 622 3.16 4.29 34.21
CA ASP A 622 3.12 3.85 35.61
C ASP A 622 3.49 2.36 35.79
N TYR A 623 3.35 1.58 34.72
CA TYR A 623 3.57 0.13 34.73
C TYR A 623 4.84 -0.33 33.99
N MET A 624 5.42 0.48 33.09
CA MET A 624 6.61 0.11 32.32
C MET A 624 7.78 -0.31 33.22
N HIS A 625 8.56 -1.28 32.77
CA HIS A 625 9.69 -1.85 33.48
C HIS A 625 11.01 -1.10 33.25
N LEU A 626 11.18 -0.51 32.06
CA LEU A 626 12.32 0.30 31.69
C LEU A 626 11.98 1.79 31.79
N PRO A 627 12.90 2.65 32.28
CA PRO A 627 12.68 4.09 32.25
C PRO A 627 12.82 4.63 30.85
N TYR A 628 12.20 5.78 30.55
CA TYR A 628 12.45 6.52 29.32
C TYR A 628 13.94 6.87 29.16
N VAL A 629 14.43 6.78 27.93
CA VAL A 629 15.81 7.13 27.58
C VAL A 629 15.93 8.64 27.28
N TYR A 630 14.94 9.18 26.56
CA TYR A 630 14.95 10.55 26.05
C TYR A 630 13.98 11.50 26.75
N GLN A 631 13.07 11.00 27.54
CA GLN A 631 12.12 11.82 28.29
C GLN A 631 12.38 11.68 29.81
N LYS A 632 12.16 12.76 30.56
CA LYS A 632 12.13 12.64 32.02
C LYS A 632 10.80 11.97 32.39
N SER A 633 10.86 10.78 32.97
CA SER A 633 9.70 10.15 33.59
C SER A 633 9.12 11.09 34.67
N LYS A 634 7.79 11.15 34.75
CA LYS A 634 7.15 11.78 35.92
C LYS A 634 7.69 11.10 37.16
N PRO A 635 7.89 11.82 38.30
CA PRO A 635 8.29 11.18 39.54
C PRO A 635 7.22 10.12 39.87
N LYS A 636 7.63 8.85 39.91
CA LYS A 636 6.75 7.75 40.28
C LYS A 636 6.14 8.06 41.62
N VAL A 637 4.83 8.23 41.66
CA VAL A 637 4.09 8.17 42.92
C VAL A 637 4.38 6.78 43.48
N THR A 638 5.07 6.72 44.58
CA THR A 638 5.47 5.50 45.28
C THR A 638 4.23 4.72 45.69
N ARG A 639 3.63 3.98 44.78
CA ARG A 639 2.84 2.81 45.09
C ARG A 639 3.85 1.67 45.23
N ASN A 640 4.07 1.20 46.43
CA ASN A 640 5.00 0.17 46.86
C ASN A 640 5.71 -0.58 45.72
N ASN A 641 6.96 -0.19 45.49
CA ASN A 641 7.85 -0.85 44.57
C ASN A 641 8.08 -2.30 44.99
N TYR A 642 7.31 -3.22 44.47
CA TYR A 642 7.80 -4.57 44.33
C TYR A 642 8.77 -4.61 43.14
N LYS A 643 10.06 -4.53 43.39
CA LYS A 643 11.07 -5.08 42.50
C LYS A 643 10.79 -6.57 42.42
N VAL A 644 10.11 -6.99 41.34
CA VAL A 644 9.97 -8.42 41.06
C VAL A 644 11.32 -8.87 40.55
N ASP A 645 12.09 -9.58 41.41
CA ASP A 645 13.30 -10.29 41.04
C ASP A 645 12.91 -11.47 40.16
N ASP A 646 13.78 -11.88 39.21
CA ASP A 646 13.55 -13.05 38.35
C ASP A 646 13.23 -14.32 39.16
N LYS A 647 13.68 -14.40 40.44
CA LYS A 647 13.32 -15.44 41.37
C LYS A 647 11.88 -15.36 41.88
N GLU A 648 11.34 -14.16 42.04
CA GLU A 648 9.97 -13.94 42.48
C GLU A 648 8.97 -14.23 41.36
N LEU A 649 9.32 -13.97 40.13
CA LEU A 649 8.58 -14.43 38.94
C LEU A 649 8.57 -15.97 38.84
N GLU A 650 9.68 -16.61 39.17
CA GLU A 650 9.80 -18.08 39.19
C GLU A 650 8.99 -18.70 40.34
N GLU A 651 8.93 -18.05 41.50
CA GLU A 651 8.10 -18.45 42.65
C GLU A 651 6.61 -18.22 42.39
N ILE A 652 6.23 -17.13 41.73
CA ILE A 652 4.84 -16.88 41.28
C ILE A 652 4.42 -17.94 40.25
N PHE A 653 5.29 -18.34 39.38
CA PHE A 653 5.05 -19.42 38.42
C PHE A 653 4.84 -20.78 39.07
N ILE A 654 5.64 -21.10 40.10
CA ILE A 654 5.51 -22.36 40.88
C ILE A 654 4.25 -22.36 41.74
N ARG A 655 3.84 -21.19 42.29
CA ARG A 655 2.58 -21.06 43.05
C ARG A 655 1.34 -21.15 42.15
N THR A 656 1.42 -20.72 40.91
CA THR A 656 0.28 -20.69 39.99
C THR A 656 -0.11 -22.09 39.46
N TYR A 657 0.80 -23.05 39.51
CA TYR A 657 0.60 -24.43 39.04
C TYR A 657 0.50 -25.49 40.13
N GLY A 658 0.55 -25.09 41.42
CA GLY A 658 0.18 -25.95 42.54
C GLY A 658 -1.35 -26.05 42.72
N PRO A 659 -1.88 -27.01 43.48
CA PRO A 659 -3.32 -27.24 43.58
C PRO A 659 -4.04 -26.04 44.20
N ILE A 660 -4.79 -25.30 43.37
CA ILE A 660 -5.50 -24.10 43.78
C ILE A 660 -6.80 -24.45 44.47
N LYS A 661 -6.91 -24.15 45.77
CA LYS A 661 -8.19 -24.03 46.48
C LYS A 661 -8.68 -22.58 46.39
N ARG A 662 -9.68 -22.33 45.54
CA ARG A 662 -10.29 -21.00 45.39
C ARG A 662 -11.16 -20.59 46.56
N ARG A 663 -10.94 -19.39 47.10
CA ARG A 663 -11.99 -18.60 47.79
C ARG A 663 -12.29 -17.37 46.97
N LEU A 664 -13.47 -17.31 46.43
CA LEU A 664 -14.02 -16.11 45.75
C LEU A 664 -14.38 -15.06 46.83
N SER A 665 -13.83 -13.86 46.75
CA SER A 665 -14.19 -12.78 47.66
C SER A 665 -15.41 -12.03 47.09
N LYS A 666 -16.44 -11.93 47.91
CA LYS A 666 -17.72 -11.25 47.63
C LYS A 666 -17.60 -9.71 47.46
N GLU A 667 -16.42 -9.14 47.62
CA GLU A 667 -16.23 -7.67 47.59
C GLU A 667 -16.01 -7.09 46.17
N MET A 668 -15.67 -7.92 45.21
CA MET A 668 -15.40 -7.44 43.86
C MET A 668 -16.68 -7.18 43.05
N ASN A 669 -17.78 -7.85 43.40
CA ASN A 669 -19.08 -7.65 42.73
C ASN A 669 -19.83 -6.37 43.16
N ARG A 670 -19.47 -5.75 44.33
CA ARG A 670 -20.11 -4.50 44.77
C ARG A 670 -19.60 -3.22 44.11
N LYS A 671 -18.38 -3.22 43.58
CA LYS A 671 -17.80 -2.04 42.92
C LYS A 671 -18.16 -1.92 41.42
N ILE A 672 -18.72 -2.98 40.83
CA ILE A 672 -19.17 -3.01 39.42
C ILE A 672 -20.61 -2.48 39.28
N GLU A 673 -21.42 -2.52 40.38
CA GLU A 673 -22.83 -2.09 40.32
C GLU A 673 -23.04 -0.58 40.53
N GLU A 674 -22.02 0.21 40.92
CA GLU A 674 -22.18 1.64 41.21
C GLU A 674 -21.75 2.61 40.10
N GLN A 675 -21.27 2.12 38.94
CA GLN A 675 -21.04 2.98 37.77
C GLN A 675 -22.17 2.81 36.75
N LYS A 676 -23.16 3.68 36.85
CA LYS A 676 -24.37 3.78 36.07
C LYS A 676 -24.15 4.31 34.64
N GLU A 677 -24.82 3.62 33.71
CA GLU A 677 -25.72 4.15 32.68
C GLU A 677 -25.20 5.31 31.81
N GLU A 678 -24.34 4.98 30.84
CA GLU A 678 -24.45 5.56 29.50
C GLU A 678 -24.90 4.47 28.53
N LYS A 679 -25.87 4.77 27.65
CA LYS A 679 -26.48 3.86 26.69
C LYS A 679 -25.41 3.27 25.77
N ARG A 680 -24.85 2.11 26.13
CA ARG A 680 -24.02 1.31 25.24
C ARG A 680 -24.97 0.47 24.38
N THR A 681 -24.84 0.59 23.07
CA THR A 681 -25.39 -0.38 22.10
C THR A 681 -24.83 -1.75 22.48
N ILE A 682 -25.69 -2.66 22.90
CA ILE A 682 -25.31 -4.02 23.27
C ILE A 682 -24.98 -4.76 21.98
N LEU A 683 -23.69 -5.03 21.76
CA LEU A 683 -23.25 -5.89 20.63
C LEU A 683 -23.80 -7.31 20.83
N PRO A 684 -24.24 -8.02 19.76
CA PRO A 684 -24.68 -9.40 19.83
C PRO A 684 -23.54 -10.32 20.31
N GLU A 685 -23.91 -11.42 21.00
CA GLU A 685 -22.93 -12.37 21.53
C GLU A 685 -22.50 -13.37 20.47
N CYS A 686 -21.20 -13.70 20.44
CA CYS A 686 -20.62 -14.78 19.67
C CYS A 686 -19.83 -15.72 20.57
N LEU A 687 -20.06 -17.02 20.48
CA LEU A 687 -19.34 -18.05 21.22
C LEU A 687 -18.56 -18.95 20.28
N LEU A 688 -17.25 -18.97 20.45
CA LEU A 688 -16.32 -19.88 19.79
C LEU A 688 -16.00 -21.03 20.75
N VAL A 689 -16.05 -22.27 20.26
CA VAL A 689 -15.85 -23.46 21.08
C VAL A 689 -14.77 -24.33 20.44
N ASP A 690 -13.69 -24.61 21.19
CA ASP A 690 -12.74 -25.65 20.79
C ASP A 690 -13.37 -27.02 21.02
N GLY A 691 -13.82 -27.67 19.96
CA GLY A 691 -14.60 -28.89 20.04
C GLY A 691 -13.88 -30.06 20.71
N TYR A 692 -12.60 -30.30 20.38
CA TYR A 692 -11.86 -31.40 21.01
C TYR A 692 -11.44 -31.10 22.44
N ASN A 693 -11.11 -29.86 22.74
CA ASN A 693 -10.79 -29.48 24.10
C ASN A 693 -11.98 -29.68 25.03
N ILE A 694 -13.18 -29.32 24.60
CA ILE A 694 -14.42 -29.53 25.34
C ILE A 694 -14.75 -31.03 25.46
N ILE A 695 -14.65 -31.83 24.36
CA ILE A 695 -14.90 -33.28 24.39
C ILE A 695 -14.00 -33.97 25.41
N PHE A 696 -12.73 -33.64 25.50
CA PHE A 696 -11.82 -34.27 26.43
C PHE A 696 -11.91 -33.71 27.86
N SER A 697 -12.52 -32.55 28.06
CA SER A 697 -12.70 -31.92 29.36
C SER A 697 -14.00 -32.27 30.08
N TRP A 698 -15.06 -32.65 29.35
CA TRP A 698 -16.33 -33.02 29.93
C TRP A 698 -16.44 -34.54 30.14
N ASP A 699 -16.70 -34.99 31.34
CA ASP A 699 -16.67 -36.43 31.73
C ASP A 699 -17.53 -37.31 30.79
N GLU A 700 -18.79 -36.90 30.50
CA GLU A 700 -19.72 -37.63 29.63
C GLU A 700 -19.15 -37.78 28.22
N LEU A 701 -18.61 -36.70 27.62
CA LEU A 701 -18.09 -36.69 26.26
C LEU A 701 -16.72 -37.40 26.17
N ASN A 702 -15.90 -37.30 27.20
CA ASN A 702 -14.62 -37.96 27.27
C ASN A 702 -14.81 -39.50 27.30
N GLU A 703 -15.78 -40.02 28.07
CA GLU A 703 -16.13 -41.43 28.08
C GLU A 703 -16.59 -41.92 26.72
N LEU A 704 -17.46 -41.14 26.05
CA LEU A 704 -17.92 -41.44 24.69
C LEU A 704 -16.78 -41.44 23.68
N SER A 705 -15.81 -40.50 23.82
CA SER A 705 -14.67 -40.37 22.91
C SER A 705 -13.75 -41.59 22.94
N LYS A 706 -13.64 -42.31 24.07
CA LYS A 706 -12.86 -43.54 24.22
C LYS A 706 -13.43 -44.71 23.39
N THR A 707 -14.72 -44.71 23.16
CA THR A 707 -15.39 -45.73 22.34
C THR A 707 -15.52 -45.30 20.89
N ASN A 708 -15.99 -44.11 20.59
CA ASN A 708 -16.13 -43.55 19.25
C ASN A 708 -16.11 -42.02 19.27
N LEU A 709 -15.09 -41.45 18.65
CA LEU A 709 -14.85 -40.00 18.62
C LEU A 709 -15.92 -39.27 17.78
N ASP A 710 -16.52 -39.95 16.77
CA ASP A 710 -17.58 -39.35 15.94
C ASP A 710 -18.89 -39.25 16.72
N HIS A 711 -19.20 -40.22 17.57
CA HIS A 711 -20.36 -40.13 18.48
C HIS A 711 -20.18 -39.01 19.50
N ALA A 712 -18.96 -38.80 20.04
CA ALA A 712 -18.72 -37.72 20.97
C ALA A 712 -18.87 -36.35 20.30
N ARG A 713 -18.41 -36.20 19.02
CA ARG A 713 -18.65 -34.98 18.23
C ARG A 713 -20.12 -34.70 18.00
N THR A 714 -20.88 -35.70 17.56
CA THR A 714 -22.32 -35.59 17.32
C THR A 714 -23.03 -35.19 18.61
N ARG A 715 -22.67 -35.83 19.73
CA ARG A 715 -23.25 -35.51 21.04
C ARG A 715 -22.96 -34.10 21.50
N LEU A 716 -21.71 -33.60 21.29
CA LEU A 716 -21.36 -32.23 21.59
C LEU A 716 -22.19 -31.25 20.73
N MET A 717 -22.35 -31.52 19.44
CA MET A 717 -23.11 -30.67 18.52
C MET A 717 -24.60 -30.61 18.94
N GLU A 718 -25.22 -31.71 19.36
CA GLU A 718 -26.58 -31.74 19.91
C GLU A 718 -26.74 -30.85 21.15
N ILE A 719 -25.81 -30.96 22.10
CA ILE A 719 -25.80 -30.15 23.33
C ILE A 719 -25.67 -28.66 22.99
N LEU A 720 -24.79 -28.31 22.04
CA LEU A 720 -24.54 -26.92 21.66
C LEU A 720 -25.66 -26.33 20.80
N ASN A 721 -26.36 -27.14 19.98
CA ASN A 721 -27.57 -26.73 19.28
C ASN A 721 -28.69 -26.33 20.24
N ASN A 722 -28.92 -27.11 21.28
CA ASN A 722 -29.90 -26.80 22.32
C ASN A 722 -29.51 -25.53 23.08
N TYR A 723 -28.27 -25.42 23.48
CA TYR A 723 -27.75 -24.23 24.17
C TYR A 723 -27.92 -22.95 23.33
N GLN A 724 -27.58 -23.01 22.01
CA GLN A 724 -27.75 -21.91 21.09
C GLN A 724 -29.20 -21.50 20.92
N GLY A 725 -30.14 -22.48 20.81
CA GLY A 725 -31.56 -22.23 20.68
C GLY A 725 -32.13 -21.38 21.82
N TYR A 726 -31.67 -21.59 23.05
CA TYR A 726 -32.05 -20.79 24.23
C TYR A 726 -31.33 -19.45 24.31
N ARG A 727 -29.98 -19.42 24.09
CA ARG A 727 -29.13 -18.26 24.28
C ARG A 727 -29.23 -17.27 23.12
N LYS A 728 -29.59 -17.73 21.91
CA LYS A 728 -29.68 -16.96 20.64
C LYS A 728 -28.44 -16.20 20.29
N CYS A 729 -27.25 -16.74 20.59
CA CYS A 729 -25.95 -16.20 20.21
C CYS A 729 -25.45 -16.82 18.90
N LEU A 730 -24.48 -16.19 18.22
CA LEU A 730 -23.72 -16.83 17.15
C LEU A 730 -22.80 -17.88 17.78
N LEU A 731 -22.94 -19.18 17.43
CA LEU A 731 -22.14 -20.25 18.00
C LEU A 731 -21.37 -20.98 16.90
N ILE A 732 -20.03 -21.03 17.05
CA ILE A 732 -19.13 -21.68 16.10
C ILE A 732 -18.28 -22.70 16.86
N VAL A 733 -18.32 -23.96 16.43
CA VAL A 733 -17.50 -25.04 16.98
C VAL A 733 -16.35 -25.34 16.01
N VAL A 734 -15.13 -25.41 16.52
CA VAL A 734 -13.94 -25.66 15.73
C VAL A 734 -13.35 -27.03 16.09
N PHE A 735 -13.09 -27.85 15.10
CA PHE A 735 -12.44 -29.16 15.22
C PHE A 735 -11.15 -29.20 14.41
N ASP A 736 -10.09 -29.74 15.00
CA ASP A 736 -8.82 -29.97 14.29
C ASP A 736 -8.96 -31.02 13.19
N ALA A 737 -8.45 -30.72 12.00
CA ALA A 737 -8.40 -31.66 10.87
C ALA A 737 -7.40 -32.80 11.05
N TYR A 738 -6.50 -32.73 12.04
CA TYR A 738 -5.45 -33.73 12.29
C TYR A 738 -5.96 -35.18 12.43
N LYS A 739 -7.25 -35.35 12.79
CA LYS A 739 -7.85 -36.67 12.98
C LYS A 739 -8.76 -37.11 11.81
N ILE A 740 -8.82 -36.36 10.71
CA ILE A 740 -9.61 -36.72 9.52
C ILE A 740 -8.69 -36.69 8.29
N LYS A 741 -8.34 -37.87 7.75
CA LYS A 741 -7.46 -37.99 6.57
C LYS A 741 -8.08 -37.32 5.34
N LYS A 742 -7.33 -36.39 4.70
CA LYS A 742 -7.65 -35.66 3.45
C LYS A 742 -8.71 -34.54 3.54
N ASN A 743 -8.75 -33.76 4.61
CA ASN A 743 -9.68 -32.63 4.68
C ASN A 743 -9.03 -31.31 4.18
N VAL A 744 -9.68 -30.69 3.20
CA VAL A 744 -9.27 -29.39 2.61
C VAL A 744 -9.73 -28.21 3.48
N GLY A 745 -10.34 -28.48 4.65
CA GLY A 745 -11.05 -27.54 5.50
C GLY A 745 -12.51 -27.39 5.03
N SER A 746 -13.48 -27.63 5.94
CA SER A 746 -14.89 -27.43 5.64
C SER A 746 -15.52 -26.49 6.66
N PHE A 747 -16.52 -25.73 6.20
CA PHE A 747 -17.38 -24.89 7.02
C PHE A 747 -18.80 -25.33 6.73
N GLU A 748 -19.48 -25.82 7.75
CA GLU A 748 -20.82 -26.41 7.62
C GLU A 748 -21.77 -25.78 8.64
N LYS A 749 -23.00 -25.55 8.25
CA LYS A 749 -24.05 -25.17 9.17
C LYS A 749 -24.79 -26.43 9.63
N ASN A 750 -24.77 -26.71 10.93
CA ASN A 750 -25.48 -27.81 11.57
C ASN A 750 -26.61 -27.22 12.42
N ASP A 751 -27.85 -27.31 11.96
CA ASP A 751 -29.04 -26.67 12.56
C ASP A 751 -28.82 -25.18 12.92
N ASN A 752 -28.61 -24.89 14.21
CA ASN A 752 -28.46 -23.53 14.72
C ASN A 752 -26.99 -23.11 14.95
N ILE A 753 -26.04 -24.03 14.79
CA ILE A 753 -24.62 -23.78 15.04
C ILE A 753 -23.81 -23.90 13.76
N TYR A 754 -22.61 -23.30 13.73
CA TYR A 754 -21.64 -23.46 12.67
C TYR A 754 -20.52 -24.37 13.12
N VAL A 755 -20.11 -25.31 12.26
CA VAL A 755 -19.05 -26.28 12.53
C VAL A 755 -17.93 -26.05 11.53
N VAL A 756 -16.73 -25.92 12.03
CA VAL A 756 -15.53 -25.69 11.23
C VAL A 756 -14.54 -26.83 11.47
N TYR A 757 -14.08 -27.44 10.38
CA TYR A 757 -12.93 -28.35 10.39
C TYR A 757 -11.73 -27.62 9.80
N THR A 758 -10.62 -27.52 10.55
CA THR A 758 -9.42 -26.79 10.12
C THR A 758 -8.71 -27.50 8.95
N LYS A 759 -7.79 -26.84 8.27
CA LYS A 759 -6.96 -27.44 7.21
C LYS A 759 -5.83 -28.27 7.83
N GLU A 760 -5.27 -29.21 7.07
CA GLU A 760 -4.26 -30.20 7.51
C GLU A 760 -3.00 -29.64 8.21
N ALA A 761 -2.73 -28.34 8.14
CA ALA A 761 -1.60 -27.70 8.82
C ALA A 761 -2.03 -26.60 9.79
N GLN A 762 -3.32 -26.47 10.10
CA GLN A 762 -3.87 -25.42 10.94
C GLN A 762 -4.56 -26.06 12.16
N THR A 763 -4.10 -25.66 13.37
CA THR A 763 -4.75 -26.10 14.63
C THR A 763 -6.04 -25.33 14.89
N ALA A 764 -6.92 -25.87 15.73
CA ALA A 764 -8.13 -25.20 16.19
C ALA A 764 -7.77 -23.88 16.87
N ASP A 765 -6.73 -23.85 17.69
CA ASP A 765 -6.22 -22.67 18.38
C ASP A 765 -5.90 -21.53 17.40
N ASN A 766 -5.13 -21.81 16.35
CA ASN A 766 -4.79 -20.83 15.32
C ASN A 766 -6.00 -20.31 14.55
N TYR A 767 -7.00 -21.16 14.34
CA TYR A 767 -8.23 -20.76 13.70
C TYR A 767 -9.10 -19.88 14.61
N ILE A 768 -9.28 -20.28 15.87
CA ILE A 768 -10.02 -19.54 16.89
C ILE A 768 -9.38 -18.18 17.14
N GLU A 769 -8.06 -18.13 17.23
CA GLU A 769 -7.28 -16.90 17.34
C GLU A 769 -7.57 -15.92 16.20
N LYS A 770 -7.53 -16.41 14.96
CA LYS A 770 -7.78 -15.59 13.76
C LYS A 770 -9.22 -15.10 13.71
N VAL A 771 -10.19 -16.00 13.94
CA VAL A 771 -11.63 -15.68 13.86
C VAL A 771 -12.09 -14.81 15.02
N THR A 772 -11.51 -14.98 16.21
CA THR A 772 -11.75 -14.09 17.36
C THR A 772 -11.43 -12.65 17.00
N HIS A 773 -10.29 -12.44 16.36
CA HIS A 773 -9.88 -11.13 15.91
C HIS A 773 -10.89 -10.49 14.93
N ASP A 774 -11.39 -11.27 13.99
CA ASP A 774 -12.32 -10.79 12.97
C ASP A 774 -13.75 -10.53 13.53
N LEU A 775 -14.18 -11.32 14.51
CA LEU A 775 -15.52 -11.22 15.09
C LEU A 775 -15.64 -10.21 16.25
N ALA A 776 -14.57 -9.92 16.96
CA ALA A 776 -14.58 -9.04 18.13
C ALA A 776 -15.01 -7.59 17.83
N GLN A 777 -15.03 -7.17 16.59
CA GLN A 777 -15.49 -5.83 16.20
C GLN A 777 -17.04 -5.71 16.11
N ASN A 778 -17.75 -6.81 15.83
CA ASN A 778 -19.21 -6.80 15.63
C ASN A 778 -19.96 -7.59 16.69
N TYR A 779 -19.22 -8.40 17.47
CA TYR A 779 -19.78 -9.29 18.47
C TYR A 779 -19.00 -9.17 19.78
N ARG A 780 -19.70 -9.41 20.87
CA ARG A 780 -19.06 -9.70 22.14
C ARG A 780 -18.64 -11.17 22.09
N VAL A 781 -17.33 -11.41 21.80
CA VAL A 781 -16.84 -12.78 21.58
C VAL A 781 -16.50 -13.46 22.91
N TYR A 782 -16.98 -14.68 23.04
CA TYR A 782 -16.60 -15.61 24.12
C TYR A 782 -15.89 -16.80 23.50
N VAL A 783 -14.86 -17.31 24.16
CA VAL A 783 -14.13 -18.51 23.72
C VAL A 783 -14.12 -19.54 24.84
N ALA A 784 -14.65 -20.72 24.53
CA ALA A 784 -14.73 -21.86 25.45
C ALA A 784 -13.61 -22.86 25.15
N THR A 785 -12.59 -22.91 26.01
CA THR A 785 -11.45 -23.83 25.92
C THR A 785 -10.82 -24.03 27.30
N SER A 786 -10.16 -25.19 27.53
CA SER A 786 -9.35 -25.44 28.71
C SER A 786 -7.86 -25.21 28.50
N ASP A 787 -7.42 -24.96 27.24
CA ASP A 787 -6.02 -24.67 26.98
C ASP A 787 -5.63 -23.29 27.54
N ALA A 788 -4.63 -23.29 28.42
CA ALA A 788 -4.18 -22.08 29.10
C ALA A 788 -3.49 -21.09 28.17
N LEU A 789 -2.86 -21.55 27.09
CA LEU A 789 -2.22 -20.72 26.07
C LEU A 789 -3.26 -20.03 25.18
N GLU A 790 -4.24 -20.78 24.68
CA GLU A 790 -5.34 -20.26 23.87
C GLU A 790 -6.17 -19.23 24.67
N GLN A 791 -6.46 -19.52 25.92
CA GLN A 791 -7.18 -18.63 26.83
C GLN A 791 -6.50 -17.25 26.99
N THR A 792 -5.19 -17.22 26.94
CA THR A 792 -4.38 -16.01 27.14
C THR A 792 -4.33 -15.17 25.86
N ILE A 793 -4.13 -15.81 24.71
CA ILE A 793 -4.12 -15.16 23.41
C ILE A 793 -5.49 -14.54 23.08
N VAL A 794 -6.55 -15.26 23.38
CA VAL A 794 -7.95 -14.82 23.15
C VAL A 794 -8.28 -13.60 24.01
N SER A 795 -7.88 -13.58 25.27
CA SER A 795 -8.11 -12.44 26.17
C SER A 795 -7.36 -11.18 25.73
N SER A 796 -6.17 -11.35 25.11
CA SER A 796 -5.39 -10.22 24.60
C SER A 796 -6.02 -9.52 23.38
N ARG A 797 -6.99 -10.18 22.73
CA ARG A 797 -7.71 -9.70 21.54
C ARG A 797 -9.14 -9.25 21.80
N GLY A 798 -9.48 -9.00 23.05
CA GLY A 798 -10.79 -8.43 23.43
C GLY A 798 -11.94 -9.43 23.56
N ALA A 799 -11.69 -10.74 23.46
CA ALA A 799 -12.67 -11.76 23.74
C ALA A 799 -12.71 -12.16 25.22
N MET A 800 -13.87 -12.58 25.67
CA MET A 800 -14.06 -13.08 27.02
C MET A 800 -13.84 -14.59 27.04
N ARG A 801 -13.07 -15.03 28.00
CA ARG A 801 -12.72 -16.42 28.21
C ARG A 801 -13.80 -17.14 29.03
N ILE A 802 -14.09 -18.39 28.63
CA ILE A 802 -14.87 -19.33 29.42
C ILE A 802 -14.05 -20.64 29.52
N SER A 803 -13.73 -21.10 30.72
CA SER A 803 -13.08 -22.43 30.84
C SER A 803 -14.08 -23.53 30.48
N ALA A 804 -13.57 -24.71 30.01
CA ALA A 804 -14.45 -25.81 29.67
C ALA A 804 -15.38 -26.22 30.81
N ARG A 805 -14.91 -26.13 32.05
CA ARG A 805 -15.70 -26.44 33.25
C ARG A 805 -16.74 -25.38 33.55
N GLU A 806 -16.43 -24.10 33.39
CA GLU A 806 -17.41 -22.99 33.48
C GLU A 806 -18.45 -23.09 32.37
N PHE A 807 -18.02 -23.47 31.18
CA PHE A 807 -18.93 -23.65 30.06
C PHE A 807 -19.89 -24.82 30.28
N GLU A 808 -19.44 -25.95 30.85
CA GLU A 808 -20.29 -27.08 31.25
C GLU A 808 -21.38 -26.68 32.26
N LEU A 809 -21.00 -25.85 33.25
CA LEU A 809 -21.95 -25.33 34.22
C LEU A 809 -22.99 -24.39 33.57
N LEU A 810 -22.57 -23.50 32.68
CA LEU A 810 -23.43 -22.60 31.94
C LEU A 810 -24.45 -23.37 31.05
N VAL A 811 -23.99 -24.43 30.39
CA VAL A 811 -24.86 -25.30 29.58
C VAL A 811 -25.88 -26.02 30.43
N LYS A 812 -25.48 -26.60 31.59
CA LYS A 812 -26.38 -27.27 32.53
C LYS A 812 -27.40 -26.31 33.13
N GLU A 813 -26.97 -25.13 33.58
CA GLU A 813 -27.85 -24.10 34.11
C GLU A 813 -28.86 -23.58 33.08
N THR A 814 -28.43 -23.42 31.83
CA THR A 814 -29.28 -23.02 30.72
C THR A 814 -30.37 -24.08 30.47
N HIS A 815 -30.01 -25.36 30.48
CA HIS A 815 -30.96 -26.46 30.31
C HIS A 815 -31.98 -26.54 31.48
N GLU A 816 -31.54 -26.33 32.72
CA GLU A 816 -32.45 -26.26 33.90
C GLU A 816 -33.42 -25.07 33.79
N ASN A 817 -32.97 -23.93 33.31
CA ASN A 817 -33.80 -22.75 33.14
C ASN A 817 -34.82 -22.95 32.00
N GLU A 818 -34.43 -23.60 30.91
CA GLU A 818 -35.34 -24.02 29.84
C GLU A 818 -36.46 -24.93 30.33
N LEU A 819 -36.11 -25.94 31.13
CA LEU A 819 -37.09 -26.83 31.76
C LEU A 819 -38.06 -26.09 32.72
N LYS A 820 -37.56 -25.14 33.49
CA LYS A 820 -38.35 -24.28 34.36
C LYS A 820 -39.33 -23.39 33.58
N GLU A 821 -38.88 -22.79 32.47
CA GLU A 821 -39.72 -21.97 31.60
C GLU A 821 -40.77 -22.80 30.87
N PHE A 822 -40.40 -23.96 30.36
CA PHE A 822 -41.32 -24.91 29.72
C PHE A 822 -42.40 -25.36 30.66
N ASN A 823 -42.07 -25.73 31.91
CA ASN A 823 -43.00 -26.12 32.93
C ASN A 823 -43.93 -24.94 33.39
N ARG A 824 -43.40 -23.69 33.36
CA ARG A 824 -44.18 -22.48 33.64
C ARG A 824 -45.19 -22.17 32.52
N LYS A 825 -44.79 -22.31 31.25
CA LYS A 825 -45.68 -22.16 30.10
C LYS A 825 -46.73 -23.24 30.04
N ASN A 826 -46.39 -24.49 30.33
CA ASN A 826 -47.39 -25.60 30.43
C ASN A 826 -48.37 -25.43 31.59
N LYS A 827 -47.96 -24.89 32.73
CA LYS A 827 -48.86 -24.51 33.82
C LYS A 827 -49.80 -23.37 33.44
N GLN A 828 -49.32 -22.37 32.74
CA GLN A 828 -50.14 -21.27 32.20
C GLN A 828 -51.14 -21.76 31.15
N MET A 829 -50.69 -22.62 30.21
CA MET A 829 -51.59 -23.22 29.21
C MET A 829 -52.67 -24.12 29.83
N LYS A 830 -52.33 -24.89 30.86
CA LYS A 830 -53.34 -25.68 31.62
C LYS A 830 -54.35 -24.78 32.34
N ASN A 831 -53.91 -23.65 32.89
CA ASN A 831 -54.83 -22.69 33.56
C ASN A 831 -55.75 -21.99 32.54
N TYR A 832 -55.20 -21.57 31.35
CA TYR A 832 -56.05 -21.05 30.26
C TYR A 832 -57.09 -22.05 29.74
N LEU A 833 -56.68 -23.32 29.52
CA LEU A 833 -57.59 -24.37 29.11
C LEU A 833 -58.66 -24.69 30.21
N LEU A 834 -58.31 -24.59 31.46
CA LEU A 834 -59.26 -24.75 32.57
C LEU A 834 -60.24 -23.56 32.67
N GLU A 835 -59.83 -22.34 32.46
CA GLU A 835 -60.70 -21.17 32.42
C GLU A 835 -61.64 -21.16 31.20
N ASP A 836 -61.17 -21.61 30.03
CA ASP A 836 -62.02 -21.74 28.83
C ASP A 836 -63.02 -22.89 28.97
N LEU A 837 -62.61 -24.02 29.59
CA LEU A 837 -63.53 -25.12 29.86
C LEU A 837 -64.62 -24.80 30.96
N GLN A 838 -64.33 -23.87 31.85
CA GLN A 838 -65.34 -23.37 32.81
C GLN A 838 -66.37 -22.45 32.16
N LYS A 839 -66.05 -21.76 31.05
CA LYS A 839 -67.05 -20.95 30.27
C LYS A 839 -68.05 -21.76 29.49
N TYR A 840 -67.84 -23.07 29.31
CA TYR A 840 -68.80 -24.02 28.65
C TYR A 840 -69.58 -24.89 29.64
N LYS A 841 -69.56 -24.56 30.95
CA LYS A 841 -70.32 -25.31 31.99
C LYS A 841 -71.57 -24.61 32.50
N ASP A 842 -71.97 -23.48 31.93
CA ASP A 842 -73.22 -22.78 32.18
C ASP A 842 -74.16 -22.90 30.94
#